data_d7e2933dc9e4aa74e6bb262f9ab0cdc6
#
_entry.id   d7e2933dc9e4aa74e6bb262f9ab0cdc6
#
_cell.length_a   1.000
_cell.length_b   1.000
_cell.length_c   1.000
_cell.angle_alpha   90.00
_cell.angle_beta   90.00
_cell.angle_gamma   90.00
#
_symmetry.space_group_name_H-M   'P 1'
#
loop_
_entity.id
_entity.type
_entity.pdbx_description
1 polymer ?
#
loop_
_entity_poly.entity_id
_entity_poly.type
_entity_poly.pdbx_seq_one_letter_code
_entity_poly.pdbx_strand_id
1 'polypeptide(L)'
;MLSNVLLLALVSSSALAQSFRRTGACPKLGCVFPPDQTDFIAGQTFDIRIEAQAPVNGTEAYNGGKVDPEFSLHIGGEGAELVPITQFLGVPESTVSSYNFTYFEDYFAQDAGARTPVNVLAKSYRNVQLHNPGTYRVVFKYNNGMTTEAKWCVKPLAKVAKAKNMIFFVGDGMATSMISAARLLAHKTINGKYQTTLKLDEAPAYGSQMTHSLDSFITDSANSASALFTGKKMTVNGLNAYTDSTGRGFGNPAVESVFEMFRRITGGQVGIVSKAYIADATPAAVCAHTAQRAQYTSIIEQYLNGISGNQSWFPWGGVDLLFGGGAEDFLPGPGNGNVSQFERWQQFGYQLGLNNTQLQAFDNSQRALGLFTQGNISTWLDQNVYKNALDLAVKPRGGRGAYDQPGLKQMTTKAIDILSTRAKARGTGWTLMSEAALIDKEMHVQDVDRALGDLLELDDTVRATLEHLKEIGELDDTLVVITADHGHGFDVFGSADTKYLDAQTTDRAKRNAVGVYEQSGLSAYQVPAGVAPNNQTIFKGPNGPGFPVNWDPRYTIAHGWSAFPDKREDFQVNNQSERVPAIRANASAGFFFNPADNQRGFSMSGNIGGSNGQGVHSLVDVPIYAFGPGHELFRGVMGNVDLAFRVAEALGLGRDSNVTAPYKK
;
A
#
# COMPACT_ATOMS: atom_id res chain seq x y z
N MET A 1 -31.21 4.24 -8.91
CA MET A 1 -30.26 4.47 -7.81
C MET A 1 -30.23 3.37 -6.77
N LEU A 2 -31.30 2.64 -6.50
CA LEU A 2 -31.27 1.51 -5.55
C LEU A 2 -30.64 0.21 -6.10
N SER A 3 -30.60 0.00 -7.41
CA SER A 3 -30.06 -1.23 -8.01
C SER A 3 -28.53 -1.34 -7.93
N ASN A 4 -27.79 -0.24 -7.97
CA ASN A 4 -26.31 -0.29 -7.97
C ASN A 4 -25.71 -0.46 -6.57
N VAL A 5 -26.43 -0.06 -5.52
CA VAL A 5 -25.99 -0.26 -4.13
C VAL A 5 -26.17 -1.73 -3.69
N LEU A 6 -27.18 -2.41 -4.22
CA LEU A 6 -27.42 -3.83 -3.93
C LEU A 6 -26.38 -4.75 -4.60
N LEU A 7 -25.84 -4.37 -5.76
CA LEU A 7 -24.80 -5.16 -6.46
C LEU A 7 -23.43 -5.08 -5.76
N LEU A 8 -23.07 -3.92 -5.21
CA LEU A 8 -21.82 -3.79 -4.44
C LEU A 8 -21.86 -4.56 -3.10
N ALA A 9 -23.04 -4.59 -2.45
CA ALA A 9 -23.20 -5.33 -1.20
C ALA A 9 -23.20 -6.86 -1.37
N LEU A 10 -23.59 -7.36 -2.54
CA LEU A 10 -23.59 -8.80 -2.85
C LEU A 10 -22.21 -9.33 -3.24
N VAL A 11 -21.35 -8.51 -3.85
CA VAL A 11 -19.99 -8.91 -4.21
C VAL A 11 -19.07 -8.96 -2.99
N SER A 12 -19.31 -8.13 -1.98
CA SER A 12 -18.49 -8.14 -0.76
C SER A 12 -18.75 -9.33 0.18
N SER A 13 -19.92 -9.97 0.09
CA SER A 13 -20.26 -11.09 0.98
C SER A 13 -19.80 -12.45 0.49
N SER A 14 -19.50 -12.62 -0.80
CA SER A 14 -19.07 -13.90 -1.36
C SER A 14 -17.55 -14.12 -1.34
N ALA A 15 -16.74 -13.06 -1.30
CA ALA A 15 -15.28 -13.17 -1.25
C ALA A 15 -14.74 -13.62 0.12
N LEU A 16 -15.53 -13.44 1.19
CA LEU A 16 -15.08 -13.68 2.57
C LEU A 16 -15.13 -15.15 3.02
N ALA A 17 -15.88 -15.99 2.34
CA ALA A 17 -16.15 -17.34 2.82
C ALA A 17 -15.07 -18.37 2.43
N GLN A 18 -14.07 -18.00 1.63
CA GLN A 18 -13.17 -18.99 1.04
C GLN A 18 -11.70 -18.84 1.37
N SER A 19 -11.23 -17.67 1.73
CA SER A 19 -9.79 -17.42 1.85
C SER A 19 -9.14 -18.25 2.94
N PHE A 20 -9.76 -18.38 4.12
CA PHE A 20 -9.15 -19.06 5.26
C PHE A 20 -9.03 -20.57 5.11
N ARG A 21 -9.88 -21.21 4.35
CA ARG A 21 -9.84 -22.67 4.16
C ARG A 21 -8.78 -23.13 3.18
N ARG A 22 -8.34 -22.25 2.31
CA ARG A 22 -7.33 -22.51 1.27
C ARG A 22 -5.97 -21.93 1.58
N THR A 23 -5.82 -21.28 2.73
CA THR A 23 -4.53 -20.77 3.19
C THR A 23 -3.74 -21.85 3.91
N GLY A 24 -2.43 -21.70 3.96
CA GLY A 24 -1.57 -22.58 4.76
C GLY A 24 -1.91 -22.59 6.27
N ALA A 25 -2.74 -21.66 6.74
CA ALA A 25 -3.22 -21.63 8.12
C ALA A 25 -4.19 -22.77 8.44
N CYS A 26 -4.97 -23.22 7.46
CA CYS A 26 -6.04 -24.23 7.63
C CYS A 26 -5.89 -25.37 6.61
N PRO A 27 -4.81 -26.16 6.65
CA PRO A 27 -4.56 -27.20 5.65
C PRO A 27 -5.60 -28.34 5.70
N LYS A 28 -6.24 -28.52 6.84
CA LYS A 28 -7.35 -29.50 7.09
C LYS A 28 -8.40 -28.83 7.98
N LEU A 29 -8.96 -29.60 8.94
CA LEU A 29 -9.97 -29.14 9.90
C LEU A 29 -9.38 -28.39 11.12
N GLY A 30 -8.08 -28.15 11.15
CA GLY A 30 -7.39 -27.40 12.20
C GLY A 30 -6.61 -26.24 11.62
N CYS A 31 -6.88 -25.05 12.14
CA CYS A 31 -6.18 -23.82 11.73
C CYS A 31 -5.19 -23.36 12.80
N VAL A 32 -4.04 -22.91 12.37
CA VAL A 32 -3.02 -22.27 13.21
C VAL A 32 -2.68 -20.90 12.61
N PHE A 33 -2.84 -19.84 13.37
CA PHE A 33 -2.43 -18.48 13.03
C PHE A 33 -1.37 -17.99 14.04
N PRO A 34 -0.26 -17.43 13.61
CA PRO A 34 0.26 -17.33 12.23
C PRO A 34 0.46 -18.69 11.55
N PRO A 35 0.36 -18.74 10.20
CA PRO A 35 0.45 -20.00 9.46
C PRO A 35 1.87 -20.59 9.43
N ASP A 36 2.00 -21.77 8.83
CA ASP A 36 3.30 -22.41 8.58
C ASP A 36 4.25 -21.49 7.79
N GLN A 37 5.55 -21.64 8.05
CA GLN A 37 6.66 -20.88 7.43
C GLN A 37 6.56 -19.37 7.68
N THR A 38 6.11 -18.95 8.86
CA THR A 38 6.10 -17.53 9.25
C THR A 38 7.41 -17.15 9.95
N ASP A 39 8.03 -16.08 9.46
CA ASP A 39 9.21 -15.47 10.06
C ASP A 39 8.82 -14.34 11.02
N PHE A 40 9.59 -14.15 12.11
CA PHE A 40 9.35 -13.12 13.13
C PHE A 40 10.59 -12.25 13.36
N ILE A 41 10.34 -10.98 13.63
CA ILE A 41 11.33 -10.10 14.25
C ILE A 41 11.41 -10.47 15.75
N ALA A 42 12.61 -10.61 16.30
CA ALA A 42 12.77 -10.91 17.73
C ALA A 42 12.05 -9.85 18.59
N GLY A 43 11.17 -10.29 19.48
CA GLY A 43 10.35 -9.41 20.32
C GLY A 43 9.20 -8.68 19.62
N GLN A 44 8.87 -9.04 18.37
CA GLN A 44 7.65 -8.55 17.71
C GLN A 44 6.41 -9.11 18.41
N THR A 45 5.43 -8.26 18.68
CA THR A 45 4.17 -8.68 19.31
C THR A 45 3.21 -9.24 18.26
N PHE A 46 2.55 -10.33 18.59
CA PHE A 46 1.54 -10.93 17.73
C PHE A 46 0.51 -11.73 18.54
N ASP A 47 -0.56 -12.12 17.87
CA ASP A 47 -1.58 -13.00 18.42
C ASP A 47 -1.46 -14.40 17.84
N ILE A 48 -1.67 -15.41 18.68
CA ILE A 48 -1.84 -16.79 18.26
C ILE A 48 -3.32 -17.16 18.31
N ARG A 49 -3.81 -17.79 17.24
CA ARG A 49 -5.16 -18.36 17.23
C ARG A 49 -5.14 -19.76 16.66
N ILE A 50 -5.91 -20.66 17.29
CA ILE A 50 -6.16 -22.01 16.81
C ILE A 50 -7.66 -22.24 16.69
N GLU A 51 -8.06 -22.97 15.64
CA GLU A 51 -9.46 -23.32 15.37
C GLU A 51 -9.57 -24.79 15.03
N ALA A 52 -10.37 -25.52 15.78
CA ALA A 52 -10.82 -26.88 15.43
C ALA A 52 -12.18 -26.80 14.75
N GLN A 53 -12.29 -27.37 13.56
CA GLN A 53 -13.45 -27.28 12.70
C GLN A 53 -14.12 -28.66 12.51
N ALA A 54 -15.44 -28.69 12.43
CA ALA A 54 -16.21 -29.86 12.11
C ALA A 54 -17.34 -29.54 11.11
N PRO A 55 -17.15 -29.79 9.81
CA PRO A 55 -18.20 -29.65 8.81
C PRO A 55 -19.34 -30.63 9.08
N VAL A 56 -20.58 -30.14 8.97
CA VAL A 56 -21.79 -30.96 9.23
C VAL A 56 -22.05 -31.95 8.10
N ASN A 57 -21.78 -31.55 6.88
CA ASN A 57 -21.96 -32.31 5.65
C ASN A 57 -20.83 -32.02 4.65
N GLY A 58 -20.95 -32.50 3.43
CA GLY A 58 -19.97 -32.29 2.37
C GLY A 58 -18.82 -33.29 2.38
N THR A 59 -17.80 -33.03 1.53
CA THR A 59 -16.69 -33.98 1.32
C THR A 59 -15.76 -34.10 2.53
N GLU A 60 -15.73 -33.09 3.40
CA GLU A 60 -14.93 -33.07 4.63
C GLU A 60 -15.79 -33.22 5.89
N ALA A 61 -17.02 -33.76 5.76
CA ALA A 61 -17.90 -33.99 6.90
C ALA A 61 -17.17 -34.73 8.04
N TYR A 62 -17.30 -34.23 9.25
CA TYR A 62 -16.63 -34.79 10.41
C TYR A 62 -17.59 -34.87 11.59
N ASN A 63 -17.75 -36.09 12.13
CA ASN A 63 -18.48 -36.37 13.38
C ASN A 63 -19.86 -35.67 13.47
N GLY A 64 -20.60 -35.58 12.34
CA GLY A 64 -21.91 -34.92 12.28
C GLY A 64 -21.85 -33.43 12.65
N GLY A 65 -20.72 -32.78 12.44
CA GLY A 65 -20.50 -31.36 12.80
C GLY A 65 -20.14 -31.13 14.26
N LYS A 66 -19.83 -32.18 15.02
CA LYS A 66 -19.47 -32.06 16.44
C LYS A 66 -17.94 -31.94 16.58
N VAL A 67 -17.46 -30.78 16.98
CA VAL A 67 -16.04 -30.54 17.27
C VAL A 67 -15.67 -31.22 18.59
N ASP A 68 -14.50 -31.86 18.65
CA ASP A 68 -13.95 -32.39 19.90
C ASP A 68 -13.58 -31.22 20.83
N PRO A 69 -14.06 -31.17 22.08
CA PRO A 69 -13.72 -30.11 23.01
C PRO A 69 -12.27 -30.17 23.50
N GLU A 70 -11.58 -31.29 23.36
CA GLU A 70 -10.19 -31.44 23.75
C GLU A 70 -9.27 -31.13 22.60
N PHE A 71 -8.65 -29.93 22.68
CA PHE A 71 -7.64 -29.51 21.72
C PHE A 71 -6.59 -28.60 22.38
N SER A 72 -5.35 -28.72 21.91
CA SER A 72 -4.18 -28.05 22.53
C SER A 72 -3.12 -27.66 21.53
N LEU A 73 -2.41 -26.57 21.85
CA LEU A 73 -1.26 -26.08 21.08
C LEU A 73 0.02 -26.34 21.85
N HIS A 74 1.02 -26.91 21.17
CA HIS A 74 2.34 -27.18 21.70
C HIS A 74 3.41 -26.51 20.85
N ILE A 75 4.50 -26.09 21.47
CA ILE A 75 5.63 -25.44 20.81
C ILE A 75 6.95 -25.92 21.40
N GLY A 76 7.99 -25.97 20.59
CA GLY A 76 9.35 -26.25 21.00
C GLY A 76 10.35 -25.75 19.98
N GLY A 77 11.56 -25.46 20.40
CA GLY A 77 12.69 -25.19 19.50
C GLY A 77 13.01 -26.43 18.64
N GLU A 78 13.75 -26.24 17.56
CA GLU A 78 14.17 -27.33 16.66
C GLU A 78 14.95 -28.40 17.46
N GLY A 79 14.46 -29.64 17.45
CA GLY A 79 15.03 -30.75 18.21
C GLY A 79 14.71 -30.77 19.71
N ALA A 80 14.01 -29.78 20.23
CA ALA A 80 13.56 -29.74 21.63
C ALA A 80 12.22 -30.44 21.85
N GLU A 81 11.93 -30.80 23.09
CA GLU A 81 10.64 -31.33 23.50
C GLU A 81 9.54 -30.27 23.30
N LEU A 82 8.37 -30.72 22.82
CA LEU A 82 7.20 -29.86 22.67
C LEU A 82 6.49 -29.72 24.02
N VAL A 83 6.34 -28.49 24.47
CA VAL A 83 5.61 -28.15 25.69
C VAL A 83 4.33 -27.37 25.35
N PRO A 84 3.31 -27.36 26.23
CA PRO A 84 2.12 -26.54 26.04
C PRO A 84 2.47 -25.07 25.80
N ILE A 85 1.77 -24.39 24.90
CA ILE A 85 2.01 -22.98 24.54
C ILE A 85 1.94 -22.07 25.77
N THR A 86 1.06 -22.35 26.70
CA THR A 86 0.90 -21.59 27.95
C THR A 86 2.14 -21.66 28.84
N GLN A 87 2.74 -22.85 28.93
CA GLN A 87 3.98 -23.06 29.66
C GLN A 87 5.16 -22.37 28.96
N PHE A 88 5.24 -22.50 27.64
CA PHE A 88 6.34 -21.93 26.86
C PHE A 88 6.38 -20.39 26.92
N LEU A 89 5.21 -19.76 26.77
CA LEU A 89 5.08 -18.30 26.76
C LEU A 89 4.80 -17.68 28.13
N GLY A 90 4.50 -18.50 29.14
CA GLY A 90 4.14 -17.98 30.47
C GLY A 90 2.77 -17.26 30.49
N VAL A 91 1.85 -17.64 29.62
CA VAL A 91 0.53 -17.01 29.48
C VAL A 91 -0.58 -17.92 30.00
N PRO A 92 -1.73 -17.38 30.47
CA PRO A 92 -2.84 -18.19 30.92
C PRO A 92 -3.49 -18.96 29.77
N GLU A 93 -4.18 -20.05 30.13
CA GLU A 93 -4.99 -20.79 29.15
C GLU A 93 -6.13 -19.92 28.62
N SER A 94 -6.35 -19.96 27.32
CA SER A 94 -7.39 -19.18 26.67
C SER A 94 -8.77 -19.81 26.86
N THR A 95 -9.79 -18.98 27.05
CA THR A 95 -11.18 -19.42 27.00
C THR A 95 -11.56 -19.90 25.60
N VAL A 96 -12.35 -20.98 25.55
CA VAL A 96 -12.86 -21.52 24.28
C VAL A 96 -14.01 -20.65 23.78
N SER A 97 -13.92 -20.20 22.56
CA SER A 97 -15.03 -19.58 21.82
C SER A 97 -15.66 -20.60 20.87
N SER A 98 -16.99 -20.56 20.73
CA SER A 98 -17.76 -21.43 19.84
C SER A 98 -18.61 -20.61 18.88
N TYR A 99 -18.58 -20.95 17.59
CA TYR A 99 -19.38 -20.32 16.55
C TYR A 99 -19.46 -21.23 15.33
N ASN A 100 -20.14 -20.79 14.29
CA ASN A 100 -20.20 -21.50 13.01
C ASN A 100 -20.03 -20.51 11.84
N PHE A 101 -19.65 -21.07 10.71
CA PHE A 101 -19.66 -20.39 9.41
C PHE A 101 -20.16 -21.36 8.33
N THR A 102 -20.36 -20.85 7.12
CA THR A 102 -20.73 -21.65 5.96
C THR A 102 -19.80 -21.36 4.80
N TYR A 103 -19.52 -22.34 3.95
CA TYR A 103 -18.79 -22.19 2.70
C TYR A 103 -19.44 -22.99 1.57
N PHE A 104 -19.04 -22.72 0.35
CA PHE A 104 -19.39 -23.53 -0.81
C PHE A 104 -18.25 -24.51 -1.12
N GLU A 105 -18.58 -25.77 -1.34
CA GLU A 105 -17.59 -26.78 -1.75
C GLU A 105 -17.14 -26.58 -3.20
N ASP A 106 -18.10 -26.25 -4.08
CA ASP A 106 -17.83 -25.89 -5.46
C ASP A 106 -17.77 -24.37 -5.59
N TYR A 107 -16.58 -23.88 -5.81
CA TYR A 107 -16.34 -22.46 -5.95
C TYR A 107 -16.96 -21.85 -7.20
N PHE A 108 -17.00 -22.62 -8.28
CA PHE A 108 -17.51 -22.14 -9.57
C PHE A 108 -19.02 -22.29 -9.74
N ALA A 109 -19.67 -23.05 -8.86
CA ALA A 109 -21.10 -23.29 -8.86
C ALA A 109 -21.77 -22.82 -7.56
N GLN A 110 -21.38 -21.67 -7.05
CA GLN A 110 -21.86 -21.11 -5.77
C GLN A 110 -23.37 -20.90 -5.71
N ASP A 111 -23.99 -20.61 -6.83
CA ASP A 111 -25.42 -20.41 -6.99
C ASP A 111 -26.21 -21.72 -7.13
N ALA A 112 -25.54 -22.80 -7.54
CA ALA A 112 -26.14 -24.12 -7.74
C ALA A 112 -25.98 -25.05 -6.54
N GLY A 113 -25.07 -24.76 -5.62
CA GLY A 113 -24.70 -25.61 -4.50
C GLY A 113 -25.32 -25.23 -3.16
N ALA A 114 -25.58 -26.20 -2.32
CA ALA A 114 -25.92 -25.96 -0.92
C ALA A 114 -24.65 -25.56 -0.15
N ARG A 115 -24.79 -24.58 0.74
CA ARG A 115 -23.69 -24.17 1.64
C ARG A 115 -23.41 -25.29 2.66
N THR A 116 -22.14 -25.55 2.90
CA THR A 116 -21.69 -26.46 3.94
C THR A 116 -21.53 -25.75 5.27
N PRO A 117 -22.31 -26.05 6.31
CA PRO A 117 -22.12 -25.47 7.64
C PRO A 117 -20.90 -26.12 8.32
N VAL A 118 -20.12 -25.29 9.02
CA VAL A 118 -18.95 -25.73 9.79
C VAL A 118 -19.04 -25.18 11.20
N ASN A 119 -19.04 -26.07 12.19
CA ASN A 119 -18.93 -25.66 13.59
C ASN A 119 -17.46 -25.53 13.98
N VAL A 120 -17.17 -24.55 14.82
CA VAL A 120 -15.80 -24.20 15.22
C VAL A 120 -15.70 -24.05 16.72
N LEU A 121 -14.62 -24.61 17.30
CA LEU A 121 -14.11 -24.27 18.62
C LEU A 121 -12.74 -23.61 18.45
N ALA A 122 -12.52 -22.46 19.09
CA ALA A 122 -11.28 -21.70 18.94
C ALA A 122 -10.72 -21.19 20.26
N LYS A 123 -9.40 -21.05 20.34
CA LYS A 123 -8.64 -20.38 21.41
C LYS A 123 -7.75 -19.30 20.82
N SER A 124 -7.56 -18.21 21.56
CA SER A 124 -6.67 -17.11 21.15
C SER A 124 -5.75 -16.73 22.31
N TYR A 125 -4.44 -16.70 22.03
CA TYR A 125 -3.42 -16.20 22.96
C TYR A 125 -2.94 -14.86 22.42
N ARG A 126 -3.19 -13.80 23.19
CA ARG A 126 -2.98 -12.43 22.74
C ARG A 126 -1.67 -11.85 23.26
N ASN A 127 -1.11 -10.88 22.55
CA ASN A 127 0.04 -10.08 22.98
C ASN A 127 1.27 -10.94 23.31
N VAL A 128 1.55 -11.94 22.50
CA VAL A 128 2.70 -12.83 22.69
C VAL A 128 3.91 -12.37 21.91
N GLN A 129 5.09 -12.78 22.37
CA GLN A 129 6.38 -12.43 21.72
C GLN A 129 7.30 -13.65 21.72
N LEU A 130 8.11 -13.77 20.68
CA LEU A 130 9.24 -14.70 20.60
C LEU A 130 10.54 -13.89 20.56
N HIS A 131 11.39 -14.08 21.55
CA HIS A 131 12.59 -13.25 21.74
C HIS A 131 13.86 -13.91 21.17
N ASN A 132 13.99 -15.22 21.33
CA ASN A 132 15.21 -15.91 20.98
C ASN A 132 15.22 -16.29 19.49
N PRO A 133 16.24 -15.88 18.71
CA PRO A 133 16.42 -16.36 17.34
C PRO A 133 16.47 -17.88 17.27
N GLY A 134 15.84 -18.44 16.25
CA GLY A 134 15.78 -19.88 16.05
C GLY A 134 14.49 -20.31 15.37
N THR A 135 14.42 -21.60 15.08
CA THR A 135 13.25 -22.25 14.48
C THR A 135 12.43 -22.94 15.55
N TYR A 136 11.13 -22.70 15.53
CA TYR A 136 10.16 -23.28 16.45
C TYR A 136 9.18 -24.15 15.68
N ARG A 137 8.98 -25.37 16.15
CA ARG A 137 7.92 -26.27 15.70
C ARG A 137 6.68 -26.04 16.56
N VAL A 138 5.54 -25.80 15.94
CA VAL A 138 4.24 -25.56 16.58
C VAL A 138 3.30 -26.67 16.13
N VAL A 139 2.68 -27.35 17.08
CA VAL A 139 1.81 -28.49 16.80
C VAL A 139 0.46 -28.29 17.48
N PHE A 140 -0.56 -28.13 16.67
CA PHE A 140 -1.95 -28.08 17.09
C PHE A 140 -2.56 -29.48 17.03
N LYS A 141 -3.05 -29.99 18.16
CA LYS A 141 -3.72 -31.27 18.28
C LYS A 141 -5.22 -31.06 18.48
N TYR A 142 -6.05 -31.71 17.69
CA TYR A 142 -7.51 -31.52 17.69
C TYR A 142 -8.23 -32.75 17.17
N ASN A 143 -9.56 -32.81 17.29
CA ASN A 143 -10.43 -33.79 16.68
C ASN A 143 -9.90 -35.24 16.81
N ASN A 144 -9.73 -35.70 18.06
CA ASN A 144 -9.30 -37.06 18.38
C ASN A 144 -7.97 -37.50 17.73
N GLY A 145 -6.97 -36.61 17.84
CA GLY A 145 -5.59 -36.93 17.43
C GLY A 145 -5.16 -36.42 16.06
N MET A 146 -6.01 -35.67 15.36
CA MET A 146 -5.57 -34.92 14.18
C MET A 146 -4.56 -33.85 14.57
N THR A 147 -3.66 -33.50 13.65
CA THR A 147 -2.65 -32.46 13.87
C THR A 147 -2.55 -31.49 12.70
N THR A 148 -2.29 -30.24 13.02
CA THR A 148 -1.78 -29.21 12.11
C THR A 148 -0.47 -28.70 12.66
N GLU A 149 0.55 -28.63 11.83
CA GLU A 149 1.89 -28.18 12.21
C GLU A 149 2.22 -26.85 11.51
N ALA A 150 2.94 -25.99 12.22
CA ALA A 150 3.53 -24.81 11.69
C ALA A 150 5.00 -24.68 12.14
N LYS A 151 5.83 -24.14 11.26
CA LYS A 151 7.23 -23.81 11.52
C LYS A 151 7.36 -22.30 11.57
N TRP A 152 7.76 -21.78 12.72
CA TRP A 152 7.99 -20.35 12.93
C TRP A 152 9.48 -20.08 13.11
N CYS A 153 9.99 -19.05 12.45
CA CYS A 153 11.40 -18.72 12.51
C CYS A 153 11.60 -17.29 13.03
N VAL A 154 12.24 -17.14 14.18
CA VAL A 154 12.70 -15.85 14.69
C VAL A 154 14.05 -15.53 14.07
N LYS A 155 14.13 -14.46 13.28
CA LYS A 155 15.35 -14.07 12.58
C LYS A 155 16.32 -13.36 13.53
N PRO A 156 17.63 -13.69 13.47
CA PRO A 156 18.64 -12.90 14.14
C PRO A 156 18.79 -11.57 13.38
N LEU A 157 18.63 -10.46 14.10
CA LEU A 157 18.82 -9.11 13.56
C LEU A 157 19.96 -8.40 14.27
N ALA A 158 20.56 -7.41 13.60
CA ALA A 158 21.56 -6.56 14.21
C ALA A 158 20.96 -5.82 15.42
N LYS A 159 21.73 -5.77 16.53
CA LYS A 159 21.32 -5.11 17.78
C LYS A 159 21.59 -3.60 17.78
N VAL A 160 22.47 -3.15 16.86
CA VAL A 160 22.88 -1.75 16.76
C VAL A 160 22.16 -1.10 15.60
N ALA A 161 21.46 -0.02 15.87
CA ALA A 161 20.79 0.77 14.86
C ALA A 161 21.83 1.41 13.91
N LYS A 162 21.57 1.33 12.60
CA LYS A 162 22.32 2.05 11.56
C LYS A 162 21.70 3.42 11.32
N ALA A 163 20.39 3.54 11.42
CA ALA A 163 19.62 4.76 11.27
C ALA A 163 18.85 5.10 12.54
N LYS A 164 18.73 6.38 12.83
CA LYS A 164 17.93 6.92 13.92
C LYS A 164 16.49 7.18 13.48
N ASN A 165 16.32 7.63 12.25
CA ASN A 165 15.06 7.99 11.63
C ASN A 165 14.82 7.17 10.39
N MET A 166 13.56 7.11 9.94
CA MET A 166 13.20 6.45 8.69
C MET A 166 12.07 7.18 7.97
N ILE A 167 12.19 7.25 6.66
CA ILE A 167 11.07 7.56 5.76
C ILE A 167 10.86 6.36 4.84
N PHE A 168 9.62 5.87 4.80
CA PHE A 168 9.20 4.80 3.91
C PHE A 168 8.23 5.37 2.88
N PHE A 169 8.69 5.55 1.65
CA PHE A 169 7.86 5.97 0.53
C PHE A 169 7.21 4.76 -0.15
N VAL A 170 5.92 4.88 -0.44
CA VAL A 170 5.16 3.92 -1.23
C VAL A 170 4.61 4.62 -2.47
N GLY A 171 5.01 4.15 -3.64
CA GLY A 171 4.33 4.46 -4.90
C GLY A 171 3.31 3.36 -5.17
N ASP A 172 2.07 3.56 -4.77
CA ASP A 172 1.01 2.55 -4.89
C ASP A 172 0.82 2.18 -6.38
N GLY A 173 0.92 0.89 -6.69
CA GLY A 173 0.81 0.39 -8.05
C GLY A 173 1.99 0.71 -9.01
N MET A 174 3.09 1.28 -8.49
CA MET A 174 4.22 1.77 -9.29
C MET A 174 5.06 0.63 -9.91
N ALA A 175 4.64 0.14 -11.08
CA ALA A 175 5.39 -0.87 -11.83
C ALA A 175 6.68 -0.31 -12.45
N THR A 176 7.65 -1.19 -12.69
CA THR A 176 8.94 -0.81 -13.32
C THR A 176 8.75 -0.19 -14.71
N SER A 177 7.78 -0.67 -15.49
CA SER A 177 7.42 -0.12 -16.81
C SER A 177 6.94 1.33 -16.71
N MET A 178 6.17 1.68 -15.67
CA MET A 178 5.72 3.05 -15.42
C MET A 178 6.90 3.97 -15.08
N ILE A 179 7.86 3.51 -14.26
CA ILE A 179 9.08 4.28 -13.96
C ILE A 179 9.88 4.53 -15.23
N SER A 180 10.01 3.53 -16.10
CA SER A 180 10.69 3.67 -17.38
C SER A 180 10.00 4.67 -18.29
N ALA A 181 8.67 4.62 -18.40
CA ALA A 181 7.90 5.58 -19.16
C ALA A 181 8.05 7.02 -18.60
N ALA A 182 7.86 7.19 -17.29
CA ALA A 182 8.02 8.48 -16.61
C ALA A 182 9.42 9.08 -16.80
N ARG A 183 10.46 8.25 -16.68
CA ARG A 183 11.87 8.67 -16.92
C ARG A 183 12.07 9.21 -18.33
N LEU A 184 11.58 8.49 -19.32
CA LEU A 184 11.74 8.90 -20.72
C LEU A 184 10.93 10.16 -21.02
N LEU A 185 9.74 10.29 -20.47
CA LEU A 185 8.87 11.46 -20.67
C LEU A 185 9.45 12.72 -20.03
N ALA A 186 9.89 12.64 -18.78
CA ALA A 186 10.36 13.80 -18.03
C ALA A 186 11.84 14.15 -18.27
N HIS A 187 12.66 13.16 -18.56
CA HIS A 187 14.13 13.30 -18.55
C HIS A 187 14.80 12.84 -19.84
N LYS A 188 14.14 13.00 -20.91
CA LYS A 188 14.49 12.67 -22.29
C LYS A 188 15.95 12.31 -22.56
N THR A 189 16.13 11.23 -23.29
CA THR A 189 17.43 10.77 -23.76
C THR A 189 17.84 11.47 -25.07
N ILE A 190 19.02 12.10 -25.08
CA ILE A 190 19.67 12.57 -26.31
C ILE A 190 20.96 11.76 -26.48
N ASN A 191 21.13 11.09 -27.64
CA ASN A 191 22.30 10.27 -27.93
C ASN A 191 22.64 9.27 -26.81
N GLY A 192 21.64 8.63 -26.20
CA GLY A 192 21.78 7.68 -25.13
C GLY A 192 22.07 8.29 -23.75
N LYS A 193 21.96 9.60 -23.61
CA LYS A 193 22.11 10.30 -22.33
C LYS A 193 20.86 11.08 -21.98
N TYR A 194 20.39 10.94 -20.75
CA TYR A 194 19.32 11.77 -20.22
C TYR A 194 19.77 13.23 -20.08
N GLN A 195 18.85 14.17 -20.32
CA GLN A 195 19.09 15.58 -19.99
C GLN A 195 19.22 15.77 -18.47
N THR A 196 18.37 15.04 -17.72
CA THR A 196 18.41 14.95 -16.27
C THR A 196 18.02 13.51 -15.88
N THR A 197 18.26 13.12 -14.64
CA THR A 197 17.88 11.82 -14.10
C THR A 197 16.69 11.95 -13.15
N LEU A 198 15.91 10.88 -12.99
CA LEU A 198 15.06 10.73 -11.83
C LEU A 198 15.94 10.72 -10.57
N LYS A 199 15.41 11.21 -9.45
CA LYS A 199 16.12 11.09 -8.18
C LYS A 199 16.24 9.64 -7.75
N LEU A 200 15.26 8.82 -8.07
CA LEU A 200 15.31 7.37 -7.86
C LEU A 200 16.52 6.70 -8.54
N ASP A 201 16.92 7.18 -9.72
CA ASP A 201 18.06 6.63 -10.46
C ASP A 201 19.43 6.88 -9.79
N GLU A 202 19.49 7.81 -8.84
CA GLU A 202 20.67 8.14 -8.06
C GLU A 202 20.82 7.31 -6.77
N ALA A 203 19.87 6.41 -6.50
CA ALA A 203 19.87 5.63 -5.27
C ALA A 203 21.12 4.72 -5.17
N PRO A 204 21.85 4.76 -4.06
CA PRO A 204 23.04 3.93 -3.85
C PRO A 204 22.71 2.45 -3.67
N ALA A 205 21.45 2.11 -3.40
CA ALA A 205 20.97 0.74 -3.35
C ALA A 205 19.71 0.57 -4.21
N TYR A 206 19.71 -0.51 -4.96
CA TYR A 206 18.60 -0.99 -5.77
C TYR A 206 18.31 -2.45 -5.46
N GLY A 207 17.05 -2.78 -5.31
CA GLY A 207 16.53 -4.12 -5.13
C GLY A 207 15.20 -4.32 -5.85
N SER A 208 14.66 -5.53 -5.74
CA SER A 208 13.38 -5.92 -6.31
C SER A 208 12.63 -6.78 -5.30
N GLN A 209 11.31 -6.66 -5.24
CA GLN A 209 10.48 -7.45 -4.33
C GLN A 209 9.30 -8.12 -5.02
N MET A 210 9.00 -9.35 -4.56
CA MET A 210 7.82 -10.12 -4.94
C MET A 210 6.60 -9.65 -4.14
N THR A 211 5.44 -9.53 -4.80
CA THR A 211 4.27 -8.83 -4.24
C THR A 211 3.07 -9.71 -3.88
N HIS A 212 3.03 -10.98 -4.27
CA HIS A 212 1.88 -11.88 -4.09
C HIS A 212 1.33 -11.90 -2.65
N SER A 213 0.03 -12.21 -2.49
CA SER A 213 -0.63 -12.36 -1.19
C SER A 213 -0.51 -13.77 -0.62
N LEU A 214 -1.09 -14.01 0.57
CA LEU A 214 -1.14 -15.35 1.16
C LEU A 214 -2.06 -16.30 0.39
N ASP A 215 -3.11 -15.77 -0.21
CA ASP A 215 -4.20 -16.53 -0.84
C ASP A 215 -4.37 -16.25 -2.35
N SER A 216 -3.56 -15.36 -2.93
CA SER A 216 -3.66 -15.00 -4.34
C SER A 216 -2.31 -14.65 -4.93
N PHE A 217 -2.11 -14.92 -6.23
CA PHE A 217 -0.95 -14.41 -6.97
C PHE A 217 -0.97 -12.88 -7.09
N ILE A 218 -2.16 -12.30 -7.18
CA ILE A 218 -2.32 -10.85 -7.24
C ILE A 218 -2.69 -10.33 -5.86
N THR A 219 -1.96 -9.34 -5.38
CA THR A 219 -2.22 -8.70 -4.10
C THR A 219 -3.15 -7.50 -4.25
N ASP A 220 -3.78 -7.10 -3.14
CA ASP A 220 -4.29 -5.74 -2.94
C ASP A 220 -3.33 -4.94 -2.05
N SER A 221 -3.56 -3.63 -1.95
CA SER A 221 -2.71 -2.74 -1.15
C SER A 221 -2.75 -3.06 0.35
N ALA A 222 -3.87 -3.62 0.87
CA ALA A 222 -3.98 -3.95 2.30
C ALA A 222 -3.01 -5.07 2.70
N ASN A 223 -3.06 -6.21 2.01
CA ASN A 223 -2.12 -7.30 2.25
C ASN A 223 -0.68 -6.88 1.96
N SER A 224 -0.47 -6.15 0.87
CA SER A 224 0.88 -5.77 0.46
C SER A 224 1.51 -4.82 1.48
N ALA A 225 0.83 -3.74 1.88
CA ALA A 225 1.33 -2.84 2.92
C ALA A 225 1.53 -3.57 4.26
N SER A 226 0.63 -4.50 4.62
CA SER A 226 0.83 -5.37 5.80
C SER A 226 2.11 -6.18 5.71
N ALA A 227 2.42 -6.75 4.54
CA ALA A 227 3.66 -7.48 4.34
C ALA A 227 4.89 -6.57 4.48
N LEU A 228 4.85 -5.37 3.89
CA LEU A 228 5.93 -4.37 3.99
C LEU A 228 6.19 -3.92 5.43
N PHE A 229 5.15 -3.83 6.27
CA PHE A 229 5.27 -3.22 7.59
C PHE A 229 5.28 -4.23 8.74
N THR A 230 4.74 -5.43 8.56
CA THR A 230 4.77 -6.47 9.62
C THR A 230 5.74 -7.61 9.34
N GLY A 231 6.16 -7.79 8.09
CA GLY A 231 6.91 -8.97 7.65
C GLY A 231 6.03 -10.23 7.55
N LYS A 232 4.72 -10.07 7.37
CA LYS A 232 3.76 -11.17 7.26
C LYS A 232 2.85 -11.00 6.06
N LYS A 233 2.72 -12.05 5.25
CA LYS A 233 1.67 -12.10 4.23
C LYS A 233 0.32 -12.23 4.91
N MET A 234 -0.64 -11.42 4.48
CA MET A 234 -2.05 -11.53 4.85
C MET A 234 -2.87 -12.06 3.67
N THR A 235 -4.13 -12.37 3.90
CA THR A 235 -5.09 -12.56 2.82
C THR A 235 -5.46 -11.23 2.19
N VAL A 236 -5.97 -11.25 0.97
CA VAL A 236 -6.53 -10.05 0.32
C VAL A 236 -7.51 -9.33 1.27
N ASN A 237 -7.46 -8.00 1.34
CA ASN A 237 -8.17 -7.12 2.28
C ASN A 237 -7.67 -7.10 3.74
N GLY A 238 -6.75 -7.98 4.12
CA GLY A 238 -6.25 -8.05 5.49
C GLY A 238 -5.22 -6.97 5.80
N LEU A 239 -5.45 -6.21 6.89
CA LEU A 239 -4.56 -5.19 7.44
C LEU A 239 -3.97 -5.68 8.75
N ASN A 240 -2.69 -6.05 8.77
CA ASN A 240 -1.92 -6.47 9.93
C ASN A 240 -2.63 -7.52 10.82
N ALA A 241 -3.59 -8.24 10.27
CA ALA A 241 -4.35 -9.26 10.97
C ALA A 241 -4.73 -10.39 10.01
N TYR A 242 -4.56 -11.63 10.46
CA TYR A 242 -4.95 -12.81 9.70
C TYR A 242 -6.47 -12.96 9.68
N THR A 243 -7.03 -13.21 8.53
CA THR A 243 -8.46 -13.53 8.40
C THR A 243 -8.73 -14.90 9.00
N ASP A 244 -9.46 -14.95 10.09
CA ASP A 244 -9.94 -16.17 10.73
C ASP A 244 -11.35 -16.56 10.24
N SER A 245 -11.89 -17.65 10.76
CA SER A 245 -13.20 -18.15 10.32
C SER A 245 -14.41 -17.43 10.93
N THR A 246 -14.20 -16.37 11.74
CA THR A 246 -15.32 -15.67 12.42
C THR A 246 -16.12 -14.78 11.47
N GLY A 247 -15.59 -14.44 10.30
CA GLY A 247 -16.21 -13.47 9.38
C GLY A 247 -16.32 -12.06 9.95
N ARG A 248 -15.68 -11.76 11.07
CA ARG A 248 -15.65 -10.43 11.70
C ARG A 248 -14.44 -9.67 11.20
N GLY A 249 -14.58 -8.37 11.06
CA GLY A 249 -13.46 -7.50 10.71
C GLY A 249 -12.47 -7.25 11.87
N PHE A 250 -12.89 -7.56 13.11
CA PHE A 250 -12.10 -7.28 14.32
C PHE A 250 -12.02 -8.48 15.25
N GLY A 251 -10.96 -8.50 16.05
CA GLY A 251 -10.68 -9.62 16.95
C GLY A 251 -9.89 -10.73 16.27
N ASN A 252 -9.52 -10.56 15.01
CA ASN A 252 -8.65 -11.46 14.27
C ASN A 252 -7.23 -11.45 14.84
N PRO A 253 -6.44 -12.52 14.62
CA PRO A 253 -5.04 -12.56 15.07
C PRO A 253 -4.21 -11.43 14.43
N ALA A 254 -3.77 -10.51 15.25
CA ALA A 254 -3.05 -9.31 14.84
C ALA A 254 -1.53 -9.48 14.94
N VAL A 255 -0.79 -8.66 14.18
CA VAL A 255 0.68 -8.62 14.18
C VAL A 255 1.15 -7.18 14.23
N GLU A 256 2.06 -6.88 15.15
CA GLU A 256 2.66 -5.57 15.33
C GLU A 256 3.46 -5.13 14.09
N SER A 257 3.24 -3.90 13.63
CA SER A 257 4.03 -3.29 12.56
C SER A 257 5.39 -2.80 13.05
N VAL A 258 6.33 -2.57 12.14
CA VAL A 258 7.64 -1.97 12.47
C VAL A 258 7.51 -0.54 13.01
N PHE A 259 6.46 0.20 12.64
CA PHE A 259 6.19 1.53 13.16
C PHE A 259 5.72 1.50 14.61
N GLU A 260 4.83 0.57 14.95
CA GLU A 260 4.40 0.32 16.33
C GLU A 260 5.57 -0.19 17.17
N MET A 261 6.32 -1.16 16.62
CA MET A 261 7.53 -1.69 17.28
C MET A 261 8.57 -0.59 17.50
N PHE A 262 8.80 0.29 16.53
CA PHE A 262 9.68 1.43 16.68
C PHE A 262 9.24 2.34 17.83
N ARG A 263 7.95 2.72 17.90
CA ARG A 263 7.42 3.51 19.01
C ARG A 263 7.56 2.79 20.35
N ARG A 264 7.20 1.53 20.41
CA ARG A 264 7.27 0.73 21.65
C ARG A 264 8.70 0.61 22.18
N ILE A 265 9.67 0.38 21.33
CA ILE A 265 11.07 0.15 21.71
C ILE A 265 11.82 1.45 21.96
N THR A 266 11.61 2.48 21.16
CA THR A 266 12.43 3.70 21.16
C THR A 266 11.72 4.91 21.75
N GLY A 267 10.40 4.88 21.92
CA GLY A 267 9.60 6.06 22.26
C GLY A 267 9.49 7.07 21.11
N GLY A 268 9.89 6.68 19.89
CA GLY A 268 9.99 7.55 18.72
C GLY A 268 8.65 8.05 18.19
N GLN A 269 8.72 9.07 17.35
CA GLN A 269 7.54 9.68 16.73
C GLN A 269 7.13 8.89 15.48
N VAL A 270 5.82 8.85 15.18
CA VAL A 270 5.27 8.16 14.00
C VAL A 270 4.36 9.10 13.24
N GLY A 271 4.63 9.29 11.95
CA GLY A 271 3.83 10.09 11.04
C GLY A 271 3.33 9.31 9.83
N ILE A 272 2.20 9.74 9.31
CA ILE A 272 1.54 9.17 8.13
C ILE A 272 1.16 10.30 7.18
N VAL A 273 1.57 10.17 5.91
CA VAL A 273 1.21 11.05 4.81
C VAL A 273 0.72 10.19 3.65
N SER A 274 -0.41 10.54 3.06
CA SER A 274 -0.91 9.88 1.85
C SER A 274 -1.71 10.83 0.97
N LYS A 275 -1.64 10.63 -0.34
CA LYS A 275 -2.57 11.29 -1.28
C LYS A 275 -3.93 10.58 -1.36
N ALA A 276 -4.09 9.39 -0.78
CA ALA A 276 -5.40 8.75 -0.59
C ALA A 276 -6.21 9.42 0.54
N TYR A 277 -7.47 8.99 0.68
CA TYR A 277 -8.19 9.13 1.95
C TYR A 277 -7.43 8.31 3.01
N ILE A 278 -7.23 8.91 4.18
CA ILE A 278 -6.30 8.36 5.16
C ILE A 278 -6.72 7.03 5.80
N ALA A 279 -7.98 6.63 5.68
CA ALA A 279 -8.45 5.33 6.11
C ALA A 279 -8.23 4.22 5.06
N ASP A 280 -7.59 4.55 3.92
CA ASP A 280 -7.22 3.57 2.90
C ASP A 280 -6.14 2.60 3.40
N ALA A 281 -5.91 1.56 2.64
CA ALA A 281 -5.14 0.40 3.04
C ALA A 281 -3.69 0.69 3.45
N THR A 282 -2.92 1.39 2.62
CA THR A 282 -1.50 1.63 2.87
C THR A 282 -1.27 2.50 4.11
N PRO A 283 -1.93 3.67 4.27
CA PRO A 283 -1.82 4.43 5.51
C PRO A 283 -2.33 3.64 6.72
N ALA A 284 -3.42 2.85 6.57
CA ALA A 284 -3.96 2.04 7.65
C ALA A 284 -2.96 0.99 8.16
N ALA A 285 -2.21 0.34 7.27
CA ALA A 285 -1.26 -0.70 7.63
C ALA A 285 -0.10 -0.21 8.53
N VAL A 286 0.08 1.09 8.72
CA VAL A 286 1.07 1.62 9.67
C VAL A 286 0.77 1.18 11.10
N CYS A 287 -0.51 1.17 11.52
CA CYS A 287 -0.90 0.82 12.90
C CYS A 287 -2.36 0.37 13.08
N ALA A 288 -3.09 0.08 12.02
CA ALA A 288 -4.43 -0.47 12.13
C ALA A 288 -4.45 -1.97 11.86
N HIS A 289 -5.36 -2.68 12.55
CA HIS A 289 -5.46 -4.14 12.53
C HIS A 289 -6.90 -4.56 12.29
N THR A 290 -7.17 -5.09 11.12
CA THR A 290 -8.49 -5.61 10.73
C THR A 290 -8.37 -6.59 9.56
N ALA A 291 -9.18 -7.63 9.52
CA ALA A 291 -9.26 -8.51 8.36
C ALA A 291 -10.04 -7.86 7.18
N GLN A 292 -10.49 -6.61 7.31
CA GLN A 292 -11.39 -5.92 6.39
C GLN A 292 -10.98 -4.45 6.21
N ARG A 293 -10.27 -4.13 5.13
CA ARG A 293 -9.81 -2.75 4.84
C ARG A 293 -10.93 -1.71 4.74
N ALA A 294 -12.17 -2.12 4.50
CA ALA A 294 -13.32 -1.21 4.41
C ALA A 294 -13.89 -0.75 5.77
N GLN A 295 -13.25 -1.09 6.87
CA GLN A 295 -13.65 -0.69 8.23
C GLN A 295 -13.10 0.70 8.61
N TYR A 296 -13.37 1.72 7.79
CA TYR A 296 -12.75 3.06 7.86
C TYR A 296 -12.88 3.73 9.23
N THR A 297 -14.07 3.73 9.82
CA THR A 297 -14.28 4.32 11.15
C THR A 297 -13.38 3.71 12.22
N SER A 298 -13.22 2.40 12.19
CA SER A 298 -12.39 1.69 13.17
C SER A 298 -10.90 1.85 12.89
N ILE A 299 -10.51 2.01 11.63
CA ILE A 299 -9.14 2.37 11.24
C ILE A 299 -8.79 3.74 11.82
N ILE A 300 -9.65 4.74 11.63
CA ILE A 300 -9.47 6.09 12.20
C ILE A 300 -9.37 6.06 13.72
N GLU A 301 -10.19 5.23 14.37
CA GLU A 301 -10.13 5.00 15.82
C GLU A 301 -8.78 4.42 16.25
N GLN A 302 -8.25 3.46 15.49
CA GLN A 302 -6.98 2.81 15.82
C GLN A 302 -5.77 3.74 15.63
N TYR A 303 -5.84 4.74 14.76
CA TYR A 303 -4.80 5.77 14.68
C TYR A 303 -4.62 6.54 15.99
N LEU A 304 -5.70 6.76 16.74
CA LEU A 304 -5.65 7.44 18.05
C LEU A 304 -5.32 6.48 19.19
N ASN A 305 -6.00 5.35 19.24
CA ASN A 305 -6.03 4.49 20.41
C ASN A 305 -5.26 3.16 20.26
N GLY A 306 -4.75 2.88 19.06
CA GLY A 306 -4.20 1.56 18.71
C GLY A 306 -5.29 0.52 18.57
N ILE A 307 -4.92 -0.76 18.62
CA ILE A 307 -5.86 -1.88 18.52
C ILE A 307 -7.04 -1.68 19.47
N SER A 308 -8.26 -1.82 18.94
CA SER A 308 -9.49 -1.57 19.68
C SER A 308 -9.79 -2.64 20.73
N GLY A 309 -10.37 -2.21 21.86
CA GLY A 309 -10.81 -3.04 22.96
C GLY A 309 -9.71 -3.39 23.96
N ASN A 310 -9.92 -4.48 24.72
CA ASN A 310 -8.96 -4.98 25.73
C ASN A 310 -7.72 -5.65 25.11
N GLN A 311 -7.39 -5.35 23.86
CA GLN A 311 -6.33 -5.99 23.10
C GLN A 311 -5.14 -5.08 22.82
N SER A 312 -5.08 -3.90 23.45
CA SER A 312 -3.95 -2.99 23.27
C SER A 312 -2.64 -3.65 23.71
N TRP A 313 -1.66 -3.70 22.83
CA TRP A 313 -0.34 -4.30 23.11
C TRP A 313 0.52 -3.42 24.01
N PHE A 314 0.34 -2.11 23.91
CA PHE A 314 1.07 -1.10 24.67
C PHE A 314 0.32 0.24 24.57
N PRO A 315 0.62 1.21 25.42
CA PRO A 315 0.04 2.54 25.31
C PRO A 315 0.47 3.22 24.00
N TRP A 316 -0.37 3.12 22.97
CA TRP A 316 -0.08 3.67 21.64
C TRP A 316 0.02 5.20 21.67
N GLY A 317 -0.94 5.84 22.27
CA GLY A 317 -1.01 7.29 22.47
C GLY A 317 -1.24 8.09 21.17
N GLY A 318 -1.62 7.46 20.08
CA GLY A 318 -1.92 8.08 18.79
C GLY A 318 -0.69 8.33 17.90
N VAL A 319 -0.88 8.44 16.61
CA VAL A 319 0.14 8.91 15.65
C VAL A 319 0.54 10.36 15.98
N ASP A 320 1.73 10.81 15.61
CA ASP A 320 2.13 12.20 15.85
C ASP A 320 1.59 13.15 14.80
N LEU A 321 1.43 12.66 13.58
CA LEU A 321 0.72 13.38 12.52
C LEU A 321 0.05 12.42 11.55
N LEU A 322 -1.01 12.94 10.91
CA LEU A 322 -1.81 12.25 9.91
C LEU A 322 -2.25 13.25 8.84
N PHE A 323 -1.70 13.16 7.62
CA PHE A 323 -1.97 14.06 6.52
C PHE A 323 -2.47 13.33 5.29
N GLY A 324 -3.57 13.80 4.71
CA GLY A 324 -4.10 13.24 3.47
C GLY A 324 -5.49 13.76 3.11
N GLY A 325 -6.20 12.92 2.37
CA GLY A 325 -7.61 13.11 2.06
C GLY A 325 -8.54 12.39 3.05
N GLY A 326 -9.83 12.28 2.74
CA GLY A 326 -10.79 11.50 3.53
C GLY A 326 -11.50 12.27 4.63
N ALA A 327 -11.62 13.59 4.51
CA ALA A 327 -12.34 14.40 5.49
C ALA A 327 -13.82 13.97 5.67
N GLU A 328 -14.40 13.30 4.67
CA GLU A 328 -15.79 12.80 4.77
C GLU A 328 -15.96 11.72 5.84
N ASP A 329 -14.95 10.91 6.09
CA ASP A 329 -14.97 9.85 7.11
C ASP A 329 -14.88 10.43 8.55
N PHE A 330 -14.51 11.70 8.69
CA PHE A 330 -14.43 12.41 9.96
C PHE A 330 -15.71 13.18 10.31
N LEU A 331 -16.62 13.30 9.36
CA LEU A 331 -17.91 13.97 9.59
C LEU A 331 -18.84 13.08 10.42
N PRO A 332 -19.77 13.69 11.19
CA PRO A 332 -20.79 12.92 11.89
C PRO A 332 -21.58 12.02 10.95
N GLY A 333 -21.73 10.77 11.31
CA GLY A 333 -22.47 9.79 10.51
C GLY A 333 -22.80 8.53 11.31
N PRO A 334 -23.66 7.64 10.76
CA PRO A 334 -24.06 6.41 11.46
C PRO A 334 -22.88 5.50 11.85
N GLY A 335 -21.82 5.50 11.04
CA GLY A 335 -20.64 4.65 11.26
C GLY A 335 -19.80 5.07 12.47
N ASN A 336 -19.87 6.34 12.88
CA ASN A 336 -19.09 6.88 13.99
C ASN A 336 -19.97 7.41 15.14
N GLY A 337 -21.20 6.89 15.27
CA GLY A 337 -22.12 7.27 16.34
C GLY A 337 -22.63 8.71 16.26
N ASN A 338 -22.62 9.31 15.08
CA ASN A 338 -22.95 10.72 14.82
C ASN A 338 -22.03 11.71 15.57
N VAL A 339 -20.80 11.30 15.91
CA VAL A 339 -19.79 12.16 16.55
C VAL A 339 -18.81 12.67 15.50
N SER A 340 -18.45 13.95 15.60
CA SER A 340 -17.38 14.53 14.78
C SER A 340 -16.02 13.99 15.21
N GLN A 341 -15.32 13.31 14.32
CA GLN A 341 -13.95 12.88 14.60
C GLN A 341 -12.99 14.07 14.68
N PHE A 342 -13.25 15.17 13.99
CA PHE A 342 -12.43 16.38 14.10
C PHE A 342 -12.36 16.91 15.53
N GLU A 343 -13.53 17.06 16.21
CA GLU A 343 -13.59 17.51 17.59
C GLU A 343 -12.84 16.55 18.53
N ARG A 344 -13.03 15.27 18.31
CA ARG A 344 -12.34 14.22 19.10
C ARG A 344 -10.83 14.33 18.96
N TRP A 345 -10.28 14.43 17.75
CA TRP A 345 -8.85 14.57 17.54
C TRP A 345 -8.29 15.84 18.16
N GLN A 346 -9.02 16.96 18.11
CA GLN A 346 -8.66 18.20 18.81
C GLN A 346 -8.61 18.01 20.35
N GLN A 347 -9.56 17.26 20.92
CA GLN A 347 -9.55 16.90 22.36
C GLN A 347 -8.32 16.06 22.73
N PHE A 348 -7.79 15.26 21.81
CA PHE A 348 -6.53 14.52 21.97
C PHE A 348 -5.28 15.38 21.72
N GLY A 349 -5.43 16.68 21.53
CA GLY A 349 -4.34 17.64 21.39
C GLY A 349 -3.74 17.77 20.01
N TYR A 350 -4.49 17.43 18.94
CA TYR A 350 -4.08 17.66 17.58
C TYR A 350 -4.50 19.04 17.08
N GLN A 351 -3.58 19.76 16.45
CA GLN A 351 -3.94 20.90 15.61
C GLN A 351 -4.57 20.40 14.32
N LEU A 352 -5.54 21.14 13.77
CA LEU A 352 -6.30 20.74 12.61
C LEU A 352 -6.04 21.67 11.43
N GLY A 353 -5.80 21.12 10.24
CA GLY A 353 -5.67 21.83 8.98
C GLY A 353 -6.51 21.20 7.87
N LEU A 354 -7.23 22.02 7.10
CA LEU A 354 -8.14 21.60 6.05
C LEU A 354 -7.72 22.08 4.65
N ASN A 355 -6.60 22.79 4.56
CA ASN A 355 -6.04 23.29 3.30
C ASN A 355 -4.53 23.51 3.41
N ASN A 356 -3.86 23.78 2.29
CA ASN A 356 -2.42 23.95 2.25
C ASN A 356 -1.95 25.18 3.05
N THR A 357 -2.69 26.28 3.02
CA THR A 357 -2.38 27.46 3.82
C THR A 357 -2.30 27.13 5.31
N GLN A 358 -3.26 26.36 5.81
CA GLN A 358 -3.24 25.89 7.21
C GLN A 358 -2.15 24.85 7.49
N LEU A 359 -1.85 23.96 6.54
CA LEU A 359 -0.73 23.02 6.65
C LEU A 359 0.59 23.77 6.90
N GLN A 360 0.85 24.84 6.11
CA GLN A 360 2.08 25.60 6.26
C GLN A 360 2.16 26.35 7.60
N ALA A 361 1.01 26.72 8.16
CA ALA A 361 0.90 27.42 9.44
C ALA A 361 0.99 26.51 10.68
N PHE A 362 1.07 25.20 10.53
CA PHE A 362 1.16 24.27 11.67
C PHE A 362 2.39 24.56 12.54
N ASP A 363 2.18 24.55 13.84
CA ASP A 363 3.24 24.54 14.86
C ASP A 363 3.95 23.18 14.85
N ASN A 364 5.24 23.19 14.56
CA ASN A 364 6.04 21.96 14.47
C ASN A 364 6.20 21.23 15.81
N SER A 365 5.91 21.86 16.93
CA SER A 365 5.97 21.24 18.26
C SER A 365 4.74 20.42 18.63
N GLN A 366 3.63 20.62 17.92
CA GLN A 366 2.34 20.00 18.22
C GLN A 366 2.05 18.78 17.32
N ARG A 367 1.15 17.90 17.78
CA ARG A 367 0.57 16.87 16.92
C ARG A 367 -0.33 17.52 15.86
N ALA A 368 -0.45 16.90 14.70
CA ALA A 368 -1.18 17.50 13.60
C ALA A 368 -2.09 16.49 12.86
N LEU A 369 -3.31 16.92 12.57
CA LEU A 369 -4.25 16.28 11.67
C LEU A 369 -4.50 17.21 10.47
N GLY A 370 -4.13 16.79 9.28
CA GLY A 370 -4.36 17.50 8.04
C GLY A 370 -5.23 16.70 7.09
N LEU A 371 -6.47 17.13 6.84
CA LEU A 371 -7.40 16.50 5.93
C LEU A 371 -7.83 17.52 4.87
N PHE A 372 -7.20 17.46 3.72
CA PHE A 372 -7.21 18.56 2.75
C PHE A 372 -8.27 18.42 1.67
N THR A 373 -8.92 17.24 1.59
CA THR A 373 -10.02 16.94 0.64
C THR A 373 -11.02 15.99 1.29
N GLN A 374 -12.21 15.91 0.73
CA GLN A 374 -13.23 14.97 1.22
C GLN A 374 -12.87 13.51 0.90
N GLY A 375 -12.47 13.23 -0.34
CA GLY A 375 -11.93 11.93 -0.78
C GLY A 375 -10.41 11.99 -0.92
N ASN A 376 -9.86 11.44 -2.00
CA ASN A 376 -8.43 11.52 -2.29
C ASN A 376 -7.97 12.97 -2.55
N ILE A 377 -6.71 13.28 -2.30
CA ILE A 377 -6.04 14.48 -2.79
C ILE A 377 -6.08 14.44 -4.34
N SER A 378 -6.17 15.59 -5.00
CA SER A 378 -6.17 15.62 -6.46
C SER A 378 -4.81 15.25 -7.03
N THR A 379 -4.79 14.78 -8.29
CA THR A 379 -3.55 14.44 -8.98
C THR A 379 -2.66 15.66 -9.16
N TRP A 380 -1.37 15.44 -9.33
CA TRP A 380 -0.42 16.52 -9.58
C TRP A 380 -0.81 17.36 -10.82
N LEU A 381 -1.26 16.69 -11.89
CA LEU A 381 -1.71 17.35 -13.11
C LEU A 381 -2.91 18.26 -12.87
N ASP A 382 -3.91 17.81 -12.10
CA ASP A 382 -5.09 18.61 -11.82
C ASP A 382 -4.76 19.81 -10.92
N GLN A 383 -3.84 19.64 -9.98
CA GLN A 383 -3.43 20.73 -9.10
C GLN A 383 -2.59 21.81 -9.82
N ASN A 384 -1.78 21.42 -10.81
CA ASN A 384 -0.76 22.30 -11.35
C ASN A 384 -0.97 22.70 -12.81
N VAL A 385 -1.57 21.82 -13.61
CA VAL A 385 -1.72 22.02 -15.08
C VAL A 385 -3.19 22.19 -15.47
N TYR A 386 -4.04 21.23 -15.10
CA TYR A 386 -5.44 21.19 -15.51
C TYR A 386 -6.37 21.63 -14.37
N LYS A 387 -6.17 22.81 -13.83
CA LYS A 387 -6.91 23.31 -12.65
C LYS A 387 -8.42 23.37 -12.84
N ASN A 388 -8.90 23.44 -14.07
CA ASN A 388 -10.32 23.32 -14.38
C ASN A 388 -10.90 21.92 -14.06
N ALA A 389 -10.07 20.88 -14.00
CA ALA A 389 -10.51 19.56 -13.54
C ALA A 389 -10.89 19.58 -12.05
N LEU A 390 -10.34 20.47 -11.25
CA LEU A 390 -10.73 20.66 -9.84
C LEU A 390 -12.18 21.15 -9.72
N ASP A 391 -12.68 21.92 -10.70
CA ASP A 391 -14.08 22.37 -10.76
C ASP A 391 -15.04 21.22 -11.07
N LEU A 392 -14.58 20.23 -11.83
CA LEU A 392 -15.34 19.07 -12.26
C LEU A 392 -15.31 17.93 -11.23
N ALA A 393 -14.40 17.98 -10.27
CA ALA A 393 -14.33 17.00 -9.19
C ALA A 393 -15.61 17.12 -8.33
N VAL A 394 -16.62 16.36 -8.70
CA VAL A 394 -17.88 16.32 -7.95
C VAL A 394 -17.64 15.65 -6.62
N LYS A 395 -18.02 16.35 -5.60
CA LYS A 395 -17.96 15.89 -4.23
C LYS A 395 -19.25 15.23 -3.82
N PRO A 396 -19.23 14.23 -2.95
CA PRO A 396 -20.40 13.47 -2.54
C PRO A 396 -21.57 14.30 -2.01
N ARG A 397 -21.35 15.57 -1.64
CA ARG A 397 -22.38 16.48 -1.10
C ARG A 397 -22.47 17.83 -1.83
N GLY A 398 -22.01 17.90 -3.09
CA GLY A 398 -22.20 19.08 -3.93
C GLY A 398 -21.36 20.30 -3.52
N GLY A 399 -20.07 20.14 -3.43
CA GLY A 399 -19.12 21.24 -3.24
C GLY A 399 -18.16 21.39 -4.40
N ARG A 400 -17.46 22.52 -4.49
CA ARG A 400 -16.35 22.73 -5.44
C ARG A 400 -15.09 22.01 -5.00
N GLY A 401 -14.17 21.73 -5.96
CA GLY A 401 -12.84 21.20 -5.71
C GLY A 401 -12.06 22.04 -4.67
N ALA A 402 -11.23 21.39 -3.87
CA ALA A 402 -10.36 22.12 -2.96
C ALA A 402 -9.19 22.70 -3.78
N TYR A 403 -9.24 24.01 -4.05
CA TYR A 403 -8.16 24.66 -4.81
C TYR A 403 -6.88 24.81 -4.01
N ASP A 404 -6.98 25.06 -2.71
CA ASP A 404 -5.86 25.22 -1.79
C ASP A 404 -5.56 23.87 -1.08
N GLN A 405 -5.23 22.84 -1.86
CA GLN A 405 -4.81 21.55 -1.33
C GLN A 405 -3.30 21.35 -1.52
N PRO A 406 -2.60 20.74 -0.55
CA PRO A 406 -1.19 20.45 -0.70
C PRO A 406 -0.97 19.26 -1.64
N GLY A 407 0.17 19.23 -2.33
CA GLY A 407 0.72 18.03 -2.98
C GLY A 407 1.50 17.16 -1.99
N LEU A 408 2.00 16.02 -2.49
CA LEU A 408 2.77 15.07 -1.68
C LEU A 408 4.01 15.72 -1.08
N LYS A 409 4.72 16.53 -1.86
CA LYS A 409 5.93 17.24 -1.43
C LYS A 409 5.68 18.15 -0.22
N GLN A 410 4.65 19.00 -0.29
CA GLN A 410 4.32 19.92 0.80
C GLN A 410 3.94 19.18 2.08
N MET A 411 3.13 18.12 1.96
CA MET A 411 2.74 17.30 3.10
C MET A 411 3.95 16.61 3.74
N THR A 412 4.80 15.99 2.92
CA THR A 412 5.97 15.23 3.38
C THR A 412 7.01 16.14 4.05
N THR A 413 7.33 17.30 3.45
CA THR A 413 8.29 18.25 4.04
C THR A 413 7.80 18.76 5.37
N LYS A 414 6.53 19.18 5.47
CA LYS A 414 5.94 19.65 6.73
C LYS A 414 5.87 18.54 7.78
N ALA A 415 5.61 17.29 7.36
CA ALA A 415 5.63 16.15 8.25
C ALA A 415 7.02 15.93 8.88
N ILE A 416 8.08 16.04 8.08
CA ILE A 416 9.47 15.94 8.56
C ILE A 416 9.75 17.03 9.60
N ASP A 417 9.36 18.27 9.35
CA ASP A 417 9.55 19.38 10.30
C ASP A 417 8.92 19.10 11.66
N ILE A 418 7.67 18.64 11.66
CA ILE A 418 6.94 18.31 12.88
C ILE A 418 7.59 17.13 13.61
N LEU A 419 7.87 16.03 12.89
CA LEU A 419 8.45 14.83 13.50
C LEU A 419 9.85 15.08 14.05
N SER A 420 10.71 15.77 13.29
CA SER A 420 12.06 16.14 13.71
C SER A 420 12.04 17.04 14.96
N THR A 421 11.22 18.11 14.95
CA THR A 421 11.10 19.01 16.10
C THR A 421 10.66 18.27 17.35
N ARG A 422 9.62 17.42 17.24
CA ARG A 422 9.09 16.65 18.36
C ARG A 422 10.06 15.58 18.84
N ALA A 423 10.73 14.90 17.92
CA ALA A 423 11.74 13.87 18.25
C ALA A 423 12.95 14.49 18.97
N LYS A 424 13.45 15.64 18.51
CA LYS A 424 14.53 16.38 19.17
C LYS A 424 14.15 16.79 20.59
N ALA A 425 12.95 17.30 20.78
CA ALA A 425 12.45 17.69 22.10
C ALA A 425 12.36 16.52 23.09
N ARG A 426 12.23 15.29 22.59
CA ARG A 426 12.11 14.06 23.41
C ARG A 426 13.40 13.23 23.46
N GLY A 427 14.41 13.60 22.71
CA GLY A 427 15.65 12.83 22.58
C GLY A 427 15.47 11.48 21.87
N THR A 428 14.47 11.36 20.99
CA THR A 428 14.13 10.13 20.24
C THR A 428 14.41 10.29 18.75
N GLY A 429 14.16 9.23 17.99
CA GLY A 429 14.03 9.27 16.52
C GLY A 429 12.58 9.41 16.08
N TRP A 430 12.37 9.33 14.76
CA TRP A 430 11.05 9.36 14.16
C TRP A 430 10.96 8.46 12.92
N THR A 431 9.74 8.07 12.57
CA THR A 431 9.42 7.33 11.35
C THR A 431 8.26 7.99 10.64
N LEU A 432 8.31 8.00 9.32
CA LEU A 432 7.29 8.55 8.43
C LEU A 432 6.98 7.55 7.31
N MET A 433 5.72 7.22 7.12
CA MET A 433 5.22 6.64 5.89
C MET A 433 4.67 7.77 5.01
N SER A 434 5.08 7.82 3.74
CA SER A 434 4.62 8.81 2.76
C SER A 434 4.24 8.12 1.45
N GLU A 435 2.99 8.29 1.00
CA GLU A 435 2.42 7.51 -0.09
C GLU A 435 1.95 8.38 -1.25
N ALA A 436 2.42 8.01 -2.45
CA ALA A 436 1.89 8.47 -3.74
C ALA A 436 0.79 7.51 -4.20
N ALA A 437 -0.38 7.60 -3.59
CA ALA A 437 -1.49 6.67 -3.77
C ALA A 437 -2.17 6.78 -5.14
N LEU A 438 -2.05 7.93 -5.82
CA LEU A 438 -2.82 8.17 -7.03
C LEU A 438 -2.23 7.52 -8.28
N ILE A 439 -1.05 6.97 -8.22
CA ILE A 439 -0.51 6.16 -9.32
C ILE A 439 -1.45 4.98 -9.56
N ASP A 440 -1.79 4.23 -8.52
CA ASP A 440 -2.74 3.11 -8.55
C ASP A 440 -4.17 3.55 -8.86
N LYS A 441 -4.67 4.57 -8.15
CA LYS A 441 -6.05 5.04 -8.31
C LYS A 441 -6.35 5.46 -9.75
N GLU A 442 -5.42 6.15 -10.39
CA GLU A 442 -5.58 6.60 -11.78
C GLU A 442 -5.37 5.44 -12.77
N MET A 443 -4.54 4.46 -12.44
CA MET A 443 -4.42 3.25 -13.25
C MET A 443 -5.67 2.37 -13.18
N HIS A 444 -6.39 2.36 -12.07
CA HIS A 444 -7.70 1.68 -12.00
C HIS A 444 -8.73 2.26 -12.96
N VAL A 445 -8.67 3.54 -13.26
CA VAL A 445 -9.53 4.22 -14.25
C VAL A 445 -8.85 4.39 -15.61
N GLN A 446 -7.65 3.83 -15.79
CA GLN A 446 -6.87 3.87 -17.02
C GLN A 446 -6.40 5.27 -17.41
N ASP A 447 -6.29 6.20 -16.47
CA ASP A 447 -5.71 7.53 -16.70
C ASP A 447 -4.20 7.50 -16.52
N VAL A 448 -3.52 7.06 -17.56
CA VAL A 448 -2.06 6.89 -17.58
C VAL A 448 -1.34 8.22 -17.36
N ASP A 449 -1.85 9.31 -17.94
CA ASP A 449 -1.22 10.63 -17.85
C ASP A 449 -1.17 11.11 -16.39
N ARG A 450 -2.28 10.98 -15.67
CA ARG A 450 -2.36 11.35 -14.26
C ARG A 450 -1.53 10.43 -13.37
N ALA A 451 -1.56 9.13 -13.64
CA ALA A 451 -0.74 8.15 -12.92
C ALA A 451 0.77 8.46 -13.05
N LEU A 452 1.26 8.72 -14.26
CA LEU A 452 2.67 9.07 -14.49
C LEU A 452 3.02 10.46 -13.93
N GLY A 453 2.07 11.40 -13.92
CA GLY A 453 2.24 12.69 -13.25
C GLY A 453 2.47 12.56 -11.75
N ASP A 454 1.72 11.70 -11.08
CA ASP A 454 1.89 11.42 -9.65
C ASP A 454 3.14 10.61 -9.34
N LEU A 455 3.59 9.73 -10.25
CA LEU A 455 4.89 9.06 -10.12
C LEU A 455 6.05 10.09 -10.19
N LEU A 456 5.96 11.07 -11.08
CA LEU A 456 6.96 12.14 -11.17
C LEU A 456 6.90 13.08 -9.95
N GLU A 457 5.71 13.29 -9.37
CA GLU A 457 5.59 14.00 -8.09
C GLU A 457 6.27 13.24 -6.95
N LEU A 458 6.19 11.91 -6.93
CA LEU A 458 6.91 11.08 -5.96
C LEU A 458 8.42 11.27 -6.09
N ASP A 459 8.96 11.21 -7.31
CA ASP A 459 10.40 11.42 -7.54
C ASP A 459 10.86 12.81 -7.09
N ASP A 460 10.10 13.86 -7.40
CA ASP A 460 10.38 15.23 -6.94
C ASP A 460 10.26 15.35 -5.41
N THR A 461 9.32 14.62 -4.80
CA THR A 461 9.17 14.57 -3.34
C THR A 461 10.37 13.91 -2.68
N VAL A 462 10.88 12.80 -3.23
CA VAL A 462 12.10 12.16 -2.75
C VAL A 462 13.29 13.11 -2.86
N ARG A 463 13.43 13.81 -3.99
CA ARG A 463 14.47 14.83 -4.18
C ARG A 463 14.41 15.90 -3.09
N ALA A 464 13.25 16.53 -2.94
CA ALA A 464 13.05 17.59 -1.94
C ALA A 464 13.26 17.08 -0.51
N THR A 465 12.88 15.84 -0.23
CA THR A 465 13.10 15.20 1.07
C THR A 465 14.59 15.08 1.41
N LEU A 466 15.40 14.57 0.47
CA LEU A 466 16.84 14.41 0.69
C LEU A 466 17.55 15.78 0.86
N GLU A 467 17.13 16.78 0.06
CA GLU A 467 17.62 18.15 0.18
C GLU A 467 17.25 18.75 1.55
N HIS A 468 15.99 18.62 1.96
CA HIS A 468 15.50 19.12 3.24
C HIS A 468 16.15 18.43 4.45
N LEU A 469 16.31 17.10 4.42
CA LEU A 469 17.05 16.37 5.46
C LEU A 469 18.49 16.85 5.59
N LYS A 470 19.14 17.18 4.48
CA LYS A 470 20.48 17.77 4.48
C LYS A 470 20.49 19.17 5.10
N GLU A 471 19.51 20.01 4.77
CA GLU A 471 19.37 21.36 5.32
C GLU A 471 19.19 21.38 6.84
N ILE A 472 18.39 20.44 7.37
CA ILE A 472 18.14 20.32 8.83
C ILE A 472 19.17 19.46 9.55
N GLY A 473 20.19 18.94 8.83
CA GLY A 473 21.30 18.14 9.38
C GLY A 473 20.91 16.73 9.84
N GLU A 474 19.88 16.12 9.25
CA GLU A 474 19.40 14.76 9.59
C GLU A 474 19.58 13.73 8.46
N LEU A 475 20.22 14.10 7.35
CA LEU A 475 20.40 13.17 6.22
C LEU A 475 21.21 11.91 6.60
N ASP A 476 22.28 12.10 7.38
CA ASP A 476 23.17 11.01 7.79
C ASP A 476 22.58 10.14 8.92
N ASP A 477 21.46 10.57 9.50
CA ASP A 477 20.72 9.86 10.55
C ASP A 477 19.45 9.18 10.01
N THR A 478 19.06 9.43 8.76
CA THR A 478 17.77 9.03 8.20
C THR A 478 17.91 8.03 7.06
N LEU A 479 17.35 6.84 7.27
CA LEU A 479 17.11 5.87 6.18
C LEU A 479 15.90 6.30 5.37
N VAL A 480 16.04 6.35 4.05
CA VAL A 480 14.95 6.62 3.11
C VAL A 480 14.78 5.41 2.20
N VAL A 481 13.66 4.73 2.29
CA VAL A 481 13.28 3.58 1.46
C VAL A 481 12.14 3.98 0.54
N ILE A 482 12.23 3.66 -0.72
CA ILE A 482 11.19 3.91 -1.72
C ILE A 482 10.89 2.60 -2.43
N THR A 483 9.62 2.21 -2.48
CA THR A 483 9.18 1.02 -3.22
C THR A 483 7.72 1.20 -3.67
N ALA A 484 7.19 0.22 -4.39
CA ALA A 484 5.76 0.07 -4.60
C ALA A 484 5.23 -1.03 -3.67
N ASP A 485 3.95 -1.04 -3.42
CA ASP A 485 3.28 -2.12 -2.70
C ASP A 485 2.95 -3.29 -3.66
N HIS A 486 2.59 -3.00 -4.91
CA HIS A 486 2.41 -3.94 -6.02
C HIS A 486 2.67 -3.24 -7.35
N GLY A 487 2.59 -3.99 -8.45
CA GLY A 487 2.56 -3.44 -9.79
C GLY A 487 1.13 -3.27 -10.30
N HIS A 488 0.99 -2.49 -11.37
CA HIS A 488 -0.28 -2.31 -12.06
C HIS A 488 -0.17 -2.80 -13.50
N GLY A 489 -1.32 -3.09 -14.11
CA GLY A 489 -1.41 -3.59 -15.47
C GLY A 489 -1.09 -2.50 -16.51
N PHE A 490 0.15 -2.07 -16.56
CA PHE A 490 0.65 -1.06 -17.48
C PHE A 490 1.90 -1.55 -18.18
N ASP A 491 1.98 -1.31 -19.48
CA ASP A 491 3.23 -1.42 -20.24
C ASP A 491 3.20 -0.52 -21.48
N VAL A 492 4.35 -0.35 -22.11
CA VAL A 492 4.48 0.34 -23.39
C VAL A 492 4.93 -0.68 -24.43
N PHE A 493 4.07 -0.95 -25.41
CA PHE A 493 4.35 -1.90 -26.47
C PHE A 493 4.64 -1.19 -27.78
N GLY A 494 5.60 -1.71 -28.50
CA GLY A 494 5.95 -1.25 -29.83
C GLY A 494 7.07 -2.10 -30.39
N SER A 495 7.25 -2.04 -31.71
CA SER A 495 8.40 -2.64 -32.37
C SER A 495 8.97 -1.66 -33.38
N ALA A 496 10.30 -1.66 -33.54
CA ALA A 496 10.91 -1.11 -34.72
C ALA A 496 10.55 -2.01 -35.90
N ASP A 497 9.63 -1.57 -36.73
CA ASP A 497 9.22 -2.34 -37.89
C ASP A 497 10.26 -2.21 -39.01
N THR A 498 11.26 -3.09 -38.95
CA THR A 498 12.33 -3.14 -39.97
C THR A 498 11.77 -3.43 -41.35
N LYS A 499 10.71 -4.24 -41.44
CA LYS A 499 10.06 -4.52 -42.74
C LYS A 499 9.42 -3.25 -43.33
N TYR A 500 8.83 -2.42 -42.47
CA TYR A 500 8.28 -1.14 -42.89
C TYR A 500 9.38 -0.21 -43.39
N LEU A 501 10.50 -0.12 -42.68
CA LEU A 501 11.66 0.67 -43.10
C LEU A 501 12.29 0.16 -44.39
N ASP A 502 12.45 -1.15 -44.54
CA ASP A 502 13.04 -1.81 -45.70
C ASP A 502 12.14 -1.70 -46.95
N ALA A 503 10.83 -1.64 -46.77
CA ALA A 503 9.88 -1.46 -47.85
C ALA A 503 9.89 -0.04 -48.47
N GLN A 504 10.59 0.90 -47.86
CA GLN A 504 10.69 2.26 -48.37
C GLN A 504 11.73 2.34 -49.49
N THR A 505 11.26 2.55 -50.71
CA THR A 505 12.10 2.46 -51.91
C THR A 505 12.76 3.78 -52.33
N THR A 506 12.26 4.91 -51.84
CA THR A 506 12.81 6.23 -52.15
C THR A 506 13.45 6.90 -50.95
N ASP A 507 14.44 7.73 -51.16
CA ASP A 507 15.08 8.48 -50.06
C ASP A 507 14.08 9.34 -49.28
N ARG A 508 13.10 9.89 -49.95
CA ARG A 508 12.04 10.67 -49.31
C ARG A 508 11.15 9.80 -48.41
N ALA A 509 10.77 8.61 -48.91
CA ALA A 509 9.97 7.67 -48.15
C ALA A 509 10.75 7.15 -46.90
N LYS A 510 12.05 6.86 -47.10
CA LYS A 510 12.93 6.47 -45.98
C LYS A 510 13.01 7.58 -44.91
N ARG A 511 13.22 8.83 -45.32
CA ARG A 511 13.22 9.96 -44.39
C ARG A 511 11.90 10.13 -43.67
N ASN A 512 10.77 9.99 -44.38
CA ASN A 512 9.46 10.08 -43.75
C ASN A 512 9.23 8.94 -42.76
N ALA A 513 9.67 7.74 -43.09
CA ALA A 513 9.57 6.60 -42.17
C ALA A 513 10.40 6.81 -40.89
N VAL A 514 11.64 7.29 -41.05
CA VAL A 514 12.48 7.68 -39.88
C VAL A 514 11.80 8.80 -39.12
N GLY A 515 11.19 9.79 -39.79
CA GLY A 515 10.44 10.86 -39.16
C GLY A 515 9.28 10.39 -38.28
N VAL A 516 8.60 9.31 -38.65
CA VAL A 516 7.55 8.69 -37.82
C VAL A 516 8.13 8.16 -36.52
N TYR A 517 9.27 7.49 -36.57
CA TYR A 517 9.96 7.02 -35.35
C TYR A 517 10.58 8.17 -34.55
N GLU A 518 11.07 9.18 -35.23
CA GLU A 518 11.62 10.38 -34.63
C GLU A 518 10.56 11.19 -33.87
N GLN A 519 9.34 11.19 -34.39
CA GLN A 519 8.17 11.81 -33.75
C GLN A 519 7.46 10.89 -32.74
N SER A 520 7.97 9.70 -32.50
CA SER A 520 7.49 8.87 -31.38
C SER A 520 7.65 9.61 -30.05
N GLY A 521 6.92 9.23 -29.04
CA GLY A 521 6.82 9.96 -27.76
C GLY A 521 8.12 10.55 -27.24
N LEU A 522 9.26 9.88 -27.45
CA LEU A 522 10.57 10.39 -27.03
C LEU A 522 11.01 11.64 -27.78
N SER A 523 10.76 11.70 -29.09
CA SER A 523 11.17 12.83 -29.93
C SER A 523 10.23 14.04 -29.81
N ALA A 524 8.97 13.81 -29.48
CA ALA A 524 7.97 14.86 -29.30
C ALA A 524 8.32 15.86 -28.19
N TYR A 525 9.21 15.47 -27.27
CA TYR A 525 9.71 16.34 -26.21
C TYR A 525 10.98 17.13 -26.59
N GLN A 526 11.33 17.20 -27.87
CA GLN A 526 12.46 18.03 -28.28
C GLN A 526 12.13 19.51 -28.08
N VAL A 527 13.06 20.19 -27.48
CA VAL A 527 13.01 21.66 -27.36
C VAL A 527 13.13 22.26 -28.74
N PRO A 528 12.20 23.10 -29.17
CA PRO A 528 12.34 23.81 -30.44
C PRO A 528 13.65 24.56 -30.52
N ALA A 529 14.23 24.67 -31.71
CA ALA A 529 15.47 25.40 -31.90
C ALA A 529 15.32 26.86 -31.44
N GLY A 530 16.28 27.35 -30.63
CA GLY A 530 16.26 28.69 -30.09
C GLY A 530 15.59 28.86 -28.72
N VAL A 531 15.08 27.78 -28.16
CA VAL A 531 14.49 27.76 -26.82
C VAL A 531 15.47 27.08 -25.86
N ALA A 532 15.74 27.68 -24.73
CA ALA A 532 16.62 27.08 -23.73
C ALA A 532 16.05 25.72 -23.30
N PRO A 533 16.86 24.64 -23.27
CA PRO A 533 16.40 23.27 -23.01
C PRO A 533 15.58 23.11 -21.73
N ASN A 534 15.70 24.06 -20.84
CA ASN A 534 15.18 23.97 -19.48
C ASN A 534 13.89 24.74 -19.23
N ASN A 535 13.40 25.54 -20.16
CA ASN A 535 12.36 26.51 -19.81
C ASN A 535 11.00 26.32 -20.48
N GLN A 536 10.84 25.47 -21.47
CA GLN A 536 9.60 25.48 -22.24
C GLN A 536 8.96 24.13 -22.52
N THR A 537 9.67 23.03 -22.38
CA THR A 537 9.08 21.71 -22.57
C THR A 537 8.86 20.95 -21.28
N ILE A 538 9.36 21.49 -20.18
CA ILE A 538 9.26 20.83 -18.88
C ILE A 538 8.64 21.83 -17.91
N PHE A 539 7.57 21.43 -17.25
CA PHE A 539 7.01 22.21 -16.16
C PHE A 539 8.02 22.22 -15.00
N LYS A 540 8.83 23.26 -15.01
CA LYS A 540 9.65 23.62 -13.86
C LYS A 540 8.95 24.73 -13.11
N GLY A 541 8.21 24.36 -12.08
CA GLY A 541 8.19 25.24 -10.92
C GLY A 541 9.61 25.31 -10.37
N PRO A 542 9.95 26.20 -9.45
CA PRO A 542 11.29 26.29 -8.85
C PRO A 542 11.78 24.97 -8.27
N ASN A 543 10.93 23.95 -8.15
CA ASN A 543 11.22 22.59 -7.75
C ASN A 543 10.15 21.64 -8.31
N GLY A 544 9.84 21.71 -9.58
CA GLY A 544 8.82 20.88 -10.19
C GLY A 544 9.32 19.48 -10.57
N PRO A 545 8.41 18.53 -10.76
CA PRO A 545 8.71 17.11 -11.03
C PRO A 545 9.26 16.85 -12.44
N GLY A 546 9.63 17.86 -13.20
CA GLY A 546 10.15 17.68 -14.56
C GLY A 546 9.08 17.29 -15.59
N PHE A 547 7.82 17.48 -15.29
CA PHE A 547 6.71 17.13 -16.17
C PHE A 547 6.76 17.97 -17.46
N PRO A 548 6.59 17.37 -18.66
CA PRO A 548 6.61 18.11 -19.91
C PRO A 548 5.41 19.05 -20.03
N VAL A 549 5.64 20.29 -20.47
CA VAL A 549 4.57 21.28 -20.68
C VAL A 549 3.62 20.84 -21.80
N ASN A 550 4.20 20.28 -22.86
CA ASN A 550 3.44 19.70 -23.97
C ASN A 550 3.53 18.18 -23.83
N TRP A 551 2.66 17.63 -23.03
CA TRP A 551 2.52 16.20 -22.88
C TRP A 551 1.84 15.58 -24.09
N ASP A 552 2.56 14.78 -24.82
CA ASP A 552 2.03 14.11 -26.01
C ASP A 552 2.58 12.69 -26.18
N PRO A 553 2.01 11.71 -25.47
CA PRO A 553 2.39 10.30 -25.59
C PRO A 553 1.82 9.59 -26.82
N ARG A 554 1.17 10.30 -27.76
CA ARG A 554 0.44 9.70 -28.90
C ARG A 554 1.27 8.76 -29.75
N TYR A 555 2.56 8.99 -29.84
CA TYR A 555 3.46 8.15 -30.63
C TYR A 555 4.02 6.96 -29.84
N THR A 556 3.64 6.84 -28.60
CA THR A 556 4.03 5.76 -27.71
C THR A 556 2.79 4.93 -27.38
N ILE A 557 2.83 3.64 -27.63
CA ILE A 557 1.72 2.77 -27.30
C ILE A 557 1.81 2.42 -25.81
N ALA A 558 1.06 3.15 -25.00
CA ALA A 558 0.94 2.87 -23.58
C ALA A 558 -0.39 2.16 -23.31
N HIS A 559 -0.35 1.11 -22.50
CA HIS A 559 -1.51 0.32 -22.16
C HIS A 559 -1.69 0.22 -20.68
N GLY A 560 -2.90 0.54 -20.25
CA GLY A 560 -3.43 0.01 -19.04
C GLY A 560 -4.16 -1.30 -19.33
N TRP A 561 -3.91 -2.32 -18.55
CA TRP A 561 -4.66 -3.56 -18.62
C TRP A 561 -5.93 -3.45 -17.80
N SER A 562 -7.07 -3.74 -18.41
CA SER A 562 -8.36 -3.72 -17.76
C SER A 562 -9.13 -4.99 -18.08
N ALA A 563 -9.86 -5.47 -17.10
CA ALA A 563 -10.86 -6.50 -17.29
C ALA A 563 -12.09 -5.98 -18.06
N PHE A 564 -12.22 -4.66 -18.18
CA PHE A 564 -13.37 -4.02 -18.82
C PHE A 564 -12.90 -3.14 -20.00
N PRO A 565 -13.17 -3.55 -21.25
CA PRO A 565 -12.66 -2.88 -22.44
C PRO A 565 -13.03 -1.40 -22.58
N ASP A 566 -14.18 -0.99 -22.04
CA ASP A 566 -14.69 0.37 -22.20
C ASP A 566 -13.97 1.42 -21.34
N LYS A 567 -13.10 0.98 -20.43
CA LYS A 567 -12.32 1.88 -19.54
C LYS A 567 -10.85 2.00 -19.94
N ARG A 568 -10.48 1.56 -21.11
CA ARG A 568 -9.13 1.76 -21.62
C ARG A 568 -8.99 3.10 -22.31
N GLU A 569 -7.82 3.65 -22.27
CA GLU A 569 -7.45 4.81 -23.06
C GLU A 569 -6.97 4.37 -24.44
N ASP A 570 -7.42 5.06 -25.48
CA ASP A 570 -7.01 4.81 -26.85
C ASP A 570 -5.82 5.71 -27.21
N PHE A 571 -4.76 5.08 -27.70
CA PHE A 571 -3.58 5.77 -28.24
C PHE A 571 -3.47 5.49 -29.73
N GLN A 572 -3.12 6.51 -30.49
CA GLN A 572 -2.86 6.38 -31.91
C GLN A 572 -1.55 7.08 -32.29
N VAL A 573 -0.74 6.43 -33.11
CA VAL A 573 0.37 7.10 -33.76
C VAL A 573 -0.19 8.11 -34.75
N ASN A 574 0.01 9.37 -34.46
CA ASN A 574 -0.53 10.48 -35.22
C ASN A 574 0.43 11.67 -35.17
N ASN A 575 0.67 12.25 -36.33
CA ASN A 575 1.56 13.38 -36.51
C ASN A 575 0.84 14.72 -36.78
N GLN A 576 -0.49 14.75 -36.66
CA GLN A 576 -1.30 15.87 -37.17
C GLN A 576 -1.79 16.80 -36.05
N SER A 577 -1.91 16.35 -34.84
CA SER A 577 -2.34 17.18 -33.72
C SER A 577 -1.80 16.67 -32.39
N GLU A 578 -1.69 17.56 -31.42
CA GLU A 578 -1.33 17.20 -30.07
C GLU A 578 -2.45 16.40 -29.41
N ARG A 579 -2.08 15.38 -28.67
CA ARG A 579 -3.00 14.69 -27.78
C ARG A 579 -3.22 15.55 -26.55
N VAL A 580 -4.43 15.50 -26.01
CA VAL A 580 -4.75 16.11 -24.73
C VAL A 580 -5.16 15.02 -23.74
N PRO A 581 -4.83 15.18 -22.45
CA PRO A 581 -5.14 14.19 -21.45
C PRO A 581 -6.63 13.90 -21.32
N ALA A 582 -6.94 12.69 -20.89
CA ALA A 582 -8.29 12.28 -20.56
C ALA A 582 -8.93 13.23 -19.52
N ILE A 583 -10.21 13.47 -19.64
CA ILE A 583 -10.97 14.31 -18.71
C ILE A 583 -12.10 13.52 -18.06
N ARG A 584 -12.51 13.96 -16.90
CA ARG A 584 -13.75 13.48 -16.26
C ARG A 584 -14.93 14.24 -16.83
N ALA A 585 -15.81 13.57 -17.53
CA ALA A 585 -17.01 14.19 -18.10
C ALA A 585 -18.04 14.53 -17.00
N ASN A 586 -18.09 13.73 -15.93
CA ASN A 586 -18.88 13.98 -14.73
C ASN A 586 -18.39 13.08 -13.59
N ALA A 587 -18.86 13.30 -12.38
CA ALA A 587 -18.39 12.59 -11.18
C ALA A 587 -18.65 11.09 -11.14
N SER A 588 -19.68 10.64 -11.81
CA SER A 588 -20.10 9.24 -11.84
C SER A 588 -19.55 8.47 -13.04
N ALA A 589 -19.04 9.22 -14.00
CA ALA A 589 -18.44 8.68 -15.19
C ALA A 589 -16.95 8.58 -14.97
N GLY A 590 -16.27 7.53 -15.08
CA GLY A 590 -14.82 7.45 -15.05
C GLY A 590 -14.13 8.46 -15.98
N PHE A 591 -12.87 8.31 -16.18
CA PHE A 591 -12.14 9.10 -17.17
C PHE A 591 -12.50 8.68 -18.59
N PHE A 592 -12.63 9.66 -19.46
CA PHE A 592 -12.82 9.48 -20.87
C PHE A 592 -11.73 10.21 -21.63
N PHE A 593 -11.47 9.74 -22.84
CA PHE A 593 -10.65 10.53 -23.74
C PHE A 593 -11.21 11.94 -23.83
N ASN A 594 -10.34 12.93 -23.87
CA ASN A 594 -10.76 14.31 -24.00
C ASN A 594 -11.42 14.53 -25.39
N PRO A 595 -12.64 15.05 -25.48
CA PRO A 595 -13.25 15.34 -26.78
C PRO A 595 -12.46 16.31 -27.65
N ALA A 596 -11.57 17.11 -27.06
CA ALA A 596 -10.63 17.96 -27.79
C ALA A 596 -9.50 17.16 -28.43
N ASP A 597 -9.27 15.91 -28.01
CA ASP A 597 -8.38 14.99 -28.70
C ASP A 597 -9.12 14.35 -29.88
N ASN A 598 -9.02 14.95 -31.03
CA ASN A 598 -9.66 14.47 -32.26
C ASN A 598 -9.05 13.19 -32.83
N GLN A 599 -8.12 12.58 -32.13
CA GLN A 599 -7.42 11.40 -32.60
C GLN A 599 -8.09 10.14 -32.08
N ARG A 600 -8.40 9.25 -32.98
CA ARG A 600 -8.84 7.90 -32.61
C ARG A 600 -7.60 7.08 -32.30
N GLY A 601 -7.47 6.70 -31.07
CA GLY A 601 -6.39 5.85 -30.63
C GLY A 601 -6.50 4.44 -31.18
N PHE A 602 -5.40 3.75 -31.11
CA PHE A 602 -5.32 2.32 -31.35
C PHE A 602 -5.68 1.61 -30.04
N SER A 603 -6.85 0.98 -30.04
CA SER A 603 -7.35 0.31 -28.85
C SER A 603 -6.74 -1.09 -28.73
N MET A 604 -6.00 -1.34 -27.71
CA MET A 604 -5.57 -2.71 -27.36
C MET A 604 -6.40 -3.25 -26.19
N SER A 605 -7.10 -4.34 -26.44
CA SER A 605 -7.89 -4.97 -25.39
C SER A 605 -7.00 -5.76 -24.44
N GLY A 606 -6.86 -5.29 -23.23
CA GLY A 606 -6.47 -6.14 -22.11
C GLY A 606 -7.68 -6.95 -21.66
N ASN A 607 -7.95 -8.06 -22.32
CA ASN A 607 -8.97 -8.98 -21.87
C ASN A 607 -8.37 -9.91 -20.80
N ILE A 608 -8.37 -9.44 -19.58
CA ILE A 608 -8.31 -10.33 -18.42
C ILE A 608 -9.75 -10.74 -18.17
N GLY A 609 -10.05 -12.03 -18.28
CA GLY A 609 -11.39 -12.55 -18.02
C GLY A 609 -11.87 -12.14 -16.63
N GLY A 610 -13.00 -11.47 -16.56
CA GLY A 610 -13.60 -11.02 -15.32
C GLY A 610 -14.62 -9.90 -15.53
N SER A 611 -15.47 -9.72 -14.56
CA SER A 611 -16.51 -8.67 -14.54
C SER A 611 -16.04 -7.36 -13.90
N ASN A 612 -14.74 -7.21 -13.63
CA ASN A 612 -14.23 -6.01 -13.00
C ASN A 612 -14.14 -4.86 -14.01
N GLY A 613 -14.91 -3.84 -13.80
CA GLY A 613 -14.96 -2.66 -14.65
C GLY A 613 -13.83 -1.65 -14.39
N GLN A 614 -12.64 -2.11 -14.01
CA GLN A 614 -11.50 -1.25 -13.69
C GLN A 614 -10.17 -1.89 -14.13
N GLY A 615 -9.10 -1.09 -14.19
CA GLY A 615 -7.74 -1.58 -14.33
C GLY A 615 -7.36 -2.54 -13.21
N VAL A 616 -6.43 -3.42 -13.45
CA VAL A 616 -6.07 -4.50 -12.53
C VAL A 616 -4.60 -4.44 -12.15
N HIS A 617 -4.30 -4.94 -10.96
CA HIS A 617 -2.93 -5.13 -10.50
C HIS A 617 -2.22 -6.22 -11.30
N SER A 618 -0.91 -6.19 -11.33
CA SER A 618 -0.06 -7.17 -12.02
C SER A 618 0.87 -7.89 -11.06
N LEU A 619 1.13 -9.17 -11.36
CA LEU A 619 2.13 -9.96 -10.66
C LEU A 619 3.52 -9.67 -11.25
N VAL A 620 4.03 -8.50 -10.98
CA VAL A 620 5.39 -8.12 -11.32
C VAL A 620 6.17 -7.84 -10.05
N ASP A 621 7.45 -8.12 -10.07
CA ASP A 621 8.35 -7.63 -9.04
C ASP A 621 8.43 -6.12 -9.15
N VAL A 622 8.38 -5.44 -8.03
CA VAL A 622 8.48 -3.99 -7.99
C VAL A 622 9.82 -3.54 -7.41
N PRO A 623 10.34 -2.38 -7.84
CA PRO A 623 11.66 -1.94 -7.45
C PRO A 623 11.70 -1.45 -5.99
N ILE A 624 12.88 -1.56 -5.40
CA ILE A 624 13.24 -0.97 -4.12
C ILE A 624 14.42 -0.03 -4.35
N TYR A 625 14.30 1.20 -3.87
CA TYR A 625 15.39 2.17 -3.85
C TYR A 625 15.66 2.57 -2.40
N ALA A 626 16.91 2.76 -2.03
CA ALA A 626 17.23 3.21 -0.68
C ALA A 626 18.40 4.18 -0.62
N PHE A 627 18.28 5.19 0.26
CA PHE A 627 19.30 6.20 0.56
C PHE A 627 19.55 6.27 2.07
N GLY A 628 20.66 6.88 2.45
CA GLY A 628 21.01 7.08 3.86
C GLY A 628 21.58 5.84 4.54
N PRO A 629 21.78 5.87 5.86
CA PRO A 629 22.39 4.78 6.62
C PRO A 629 21.54 3.51 6.59
N GLY A 630 22.17 2.37 6.31
CA GLY A 630 21.48 1.08 6.19
C GLY A 630 20.91 0.78 4.79
N HIS A 631 21.12 1.66 3.79
CA HIS A 631 20.63 1.45 2.43
C HIS A 631 21.13 0.14 1.81
N GLU A 632 22.32 -0.32 2.18
CA GLU A 632 22.90 -1.55 1.65
C GLU A 632 22.08 -2.82 1.95
N LEU A 633 21.20 -2.77 2.95
CA LEU A 633 20.30 -3.87 3.31
C LEU A 633 19.21 -4.12 2.26
N PHE A 634 18.95 -3.16 1.39
CA PHE A 634 17.84 -3.17 0.42
C PHE A 634 18.26 -3.59 -0.99
N ARG A 635 19.42 -4.24 -1.14
CA ARG A 635 19.92 -4.75 -2.42
C ARG A 635 19.47 -6.19 -2.67
N GLY A 636 19.29 -6.53 -3.95
CA GLY A 636 18.96 -7.88 -4.41
C GLY A 636 17.47 -8.12 -4.58
N VAL A 637 17.09 -9.38 -4.79
CA VAL A 637 15.70 -9.82 -4.95
C VAL A 637 15.21 -10.41 -3.64
N MET A 638 14.02 -10.02 -3.20
CA MET A 638 13.47 -10.45 -1.92
C MET A 638 11.93 -10.55 -1.95
N GLY A 639 11.33 -11.13 -0.93
CA GLY A 639 9.89 -11.02 -0.69
C GLY A 639 9.54 -9.66 -0.10
N ASN A 640 8.33 -9.16 -0.31
CA ASN A 640 7.89 -7.91 0.33
C ASN A 640 7.92 -8.00 1.87
N VAL A 641 7.77 -9.20 2.43
CA VAL A 641 7.91 -9.46 3.87
C VAL A 641 9.33 -9.13 4.39
N ASP A 642 10.35 -9.29 3.57
CA ASP A 642 11.72 -9.07 3.99
C ASP A 642 12.01 -7.59 4.28
N LEU A 643 11.23 -6.65 3.70
CA LEU A 643 11.45 -5.23 3.94
C LEU A 643 11.23 -4.85 5.41
N ALA A 644 10.22 -5.43 6.07
CA ALA A 644 10.03 -5.21 7.50
C ALA A 644 11.26 -5.64 8.33
N PHE A 645 11.88 -6.78 7.97
CA PHE A 645 13.09 -7.26 8.64
C PHE A 645 14.29 -6.33 8.37
N ARG A 646 14.45 -5.84 7.12
CA ARG A 646 15.53 -4.91 6.77
C ARG A 646 15.37 -3.57 7.48
N VAL A 647 14.13 -3.07 7.57
CA VAL A 647 13.80 -1.86 8.36
C VAL A 647 14.10 -2.09 9.85
N ALA A 648 13.63 -3.21 10.40
CA ALA A 648 13.88 -3.54 11.81
C ALA A 648 15.39 -3.67 12.11
N GLU A 649 16.17 -4.25 11.20
CA GLU A 649 17.63 -4.33 11.31
C GLU A 649 18.27 -2.94 11.25
N ALA A 650 17.87 -2.10 10.28
CA ALA A 650 18.41 -0.75 10.13
C ALA A 650 18.14 0.13 11.38
N LEU A 651 16.95 0.00 11.96
CA LEU A 651 16.52 0.74 13.16
C LEU A 651 16.92 0.05 14.48
N GLY A 652 17.56 -1.12 14.42
CA GLY A 652 17.99 -1.87 15.59
C GLY A 652 16.83 -2.37 16.47
N LEU A 653 15.70 -2.77 15.87
CA LEU A 653 14.49 -3.16 16.59
C LEU A 653 14.51 -4.62 17.09
N GLY A 654 15.40 -5.46 16.60
CA GLY A 654 15.53 -6.87 16.99
C GLY A 654 16.28 -7.07 18.33
N ARG A 655 16.18 -6.12 19.26
CA ARG A 655 16.84 -6.22 20.57
C ARG A 655 16.11 -7.23 21.45
N ASP A 656 16.89 -8.02 22.21
CA ASP A 656 16.35 -8.76 23.34
C ASP A 656 15.80 -7.76 24.36
N SER A 657 14.54 -7.44 24.29
CA SER A 657 13.92 -6.45 25.15
C SER A 657 13.44 -7.08 26.46
N ASN A 658 14.37 -7.38 27.35
CA ASN A 658 14.07 -7.29 28.78
C ASN A 658 14.14 -5.84 29.31
N VAL A 659 14.25 -4.86 28.39
CA VAL A 659 14.27 -3.43 28.72
C VAL A 659 12.93 -2.85 28.22
N THR A 660 11.92 -2.93 29.06
CA THR A 660 10.85 -1.94 29.07
C THR A 660 11.50 -0.59 29.34
N ALA A 661 11.82 0.18 28.29
CA ALA A 661 12.19 1.56 28.44
C ALA A 661 11.00 2.27 29.12
N PRO A 662 11.18 2.87 30.30
CA PRO A 662 10.08 3.57 30.93
C PRO A 662 9.71 4.75 30.03
N TYR A 663 8.48 4.76 29.54
CA TYR A 663 7.89 5.96 28.98
C TYR A 663 7.93 7.04 30.06
N LYS A 664 8.81 8.00 29.91
CA LYS A 664 8.63 9.26 30.62
C LYS A 664 7.45 9.97 29.99
N LYS A 665 6.37 10.11 30.78
CA LYS A 665 5.17 10.86 30.42
C LYS A 665 5.48 12.31 30.04
#